data_62f40bc79b01e8ff0a7c4cea02719da7
#
_entry.id   62f40bc79b01e8ff0a7c4cea02719da7
#
_cell.length_a   1.000
_cell.length_b   1.000
_cell.length_c   1.000
_cell.angle_alpha   90.00
_cell.angle_beta   90.00
_cell.angle_gamma   90.00
#
_symmetry.space_group_name_H-M   'P 1'
#
loop_
_entity.id
_entity.type
_entity.pdbx_description
1 polymer ?
#
loop_
_entity_poly.entity_id
_entity_poly.type
_entity_poly.pdbx_seq_one_letter_code
_entity_poly.pdbx_strand_id
1 'polypeptide(L)'
;MKGRTVLEVGADGVAIITITNPPLNLLSVDVMLSLKESVEEALPRENVKAIVVTGSGGKFSGGFDVSVFGGSDGRKENRKVGFMSIEFLTDVLEASSKPIVAAIGGPALGGGFEVALVCHARISTSTAQLGLPELQFGLIPGLGGTQRLPRLVGLTKALEMMLMSTPVTGQDAHILGLVDSVAPTDELVNTARSWALQILERRRPWVTSLHRTDKLEPLAVARAILKVTRRQAQKQAPNLRHQLICIDVIEEGIISGPRIGLLKEAEALEELRQSEITRSLVHIFFARRGTSKIPGITDLGLPPRKVNRIAVVGGGLMGSGIATALIVSDYHVVLKEVNESSLLDGIGRVKVNLESQVKRGKMTQEKIERTLSRLNGVLSYDSFKDVDLVIEAVAENLCLKQQIFADIEKYCPQHSIFACNTSAFDLNAIGERTKSQNRIIGAHFFCPAYVTPLLEIVRTERTSPQVIVDLLDVGKRIKKTPVVVGNCTGFAIGRMFFPYSQSAMLLVERGADVYRVDHAITKFGMPLGPFRVVDRVGFEVAIATSNHYVKAYPERAFKPMLISVLQEENRAGESTRKGFYLYDDNGKASPDPDIQKYVEKAQSTSDVTLMKLSDGDIVEMIFFPIVNEACRILAEGVAVKASDLDIASVLGMEFPAYRGGIIFWANSIGSTYICSKLKDWSMTHGDFFKPCAYLVERAAKGASLVRHLNCFCSVLHVEQMEKPLLVFDMLLLELGGGTGLYTPYVFGH
;
A
#
# COMPACT_ATOMS: atom_id res chain seq x y z
N MET A 1 3.66 -27.68 10.64
CA MET A 1 5.05 -28.10 11.01
C MET A 1 5.82 -26.86 11.41
N LYS A 2 6.58 -26.90 12.50
CA LYS A 2 7.48 -25.78 12.84
C LYS A 2 8.52 -25.63 11.75
N GLY A 3 8.85 -24.39 11.40
CA GLY A 3 9.92 -24.09 10.44
C GLY A 3 11.26 -24.62 10.92
N ARG A 4 12.08 -25.14 10.01
CA ARG A 4 13.40 -25.74 10.31
C ARG A 4 14.30 -25.71 9.08
N THR A 5 15.57 -26.08 9.27
CA THR A 5 16.46 -26.46 8.19
C THR A 5 16.62 -27.98 8.11
N VAL A 6 16.99 -28.47 6.93
CA VAL A 6 17.33 -29.88 6.71
C VAL A 6 18.77 -29.93 6.19
N LEU A 7 19.63 -30.71 6.85
CA LEU A 7 21.02 -30.91 6.46
C LEU A 7 21.20 -32.28 5.79
N GLU A 8 21.69 -32.28 4.55
CA GLU A 8 22.03 -33.49 3.80
C GLU A 8 23.47 -33.39 3.28
N VAL A 9 24.24 -34.47 3.37
CA VAL A 9 25.62 -34.50 2.87
C VAL A 9 25.72 -35.43 1.66
N GLY A 10 26.10 -34.87 0.52
CA GLY A 10 26.30 -35.63 -0.73
C GLY A 10 27.57 -36.47 -0.72
N ALA A 11 27.64 -37.47 -1.58
CA ALA A 11 28.80 -38.33 -1.76
C ALA A 11 30.08 -37.55 -2.19
N ASP A 12 29.90 -36.37 -2.78
CA ASP A 12 30.97 -35.44 -3.18
C ASP A 12 31.54 -34.62 -2.00
N GLY A 13 30.93 -34.76 -0.81
CA GLY A 13 31.31 -34.02 0.39
C GLY A 13 30.69 -32.62 0.47
N VAL A 14 29.69 -32.29 -0.37
CA VAL A 14 28.96 -31.04 -0.26
C VAL A 14 27.75 -31.22 0.65
N ALA A 15 27.69 -30.45 1.73
CA ALA A 15 26.53 -30.37 2.59
C ALA A 15 25.51 -29.40 2.01
N ILE A 16 24.24 -29.82 1.93
CA ILE A 16 23.13 -28.97 1.51
C ILE A 16 22.28 -28.65 2.73
N ILE A 17 22.12 -27.37 3.05
CA ILE A 17 21.26 -26.86 4.12
C ILE A 17 20.02 -26.23 3.46
N THR A 18 18.88 -26.90 3.59
CA THR A 18 17.62 -26.45 3.00
C THR A 18 16.73 -25.78 4.04
N ILE A 19 16.44 -24.49 3.88
CA ILE A 19 15.49 -23.72 4.70
C ILE A 19 14.07 -24.17 4.34
N THR A 20 13.31 -24.61 5.34
CA THR A 20 11.94 -25.11 5.15
C THR A 20 10.97 -24.47 6.14
N ASN A 21 10.20 -23.50 5.68
CA ASN A 21 9.13 -22.82 6.42
C ASN A 21 8.09 -22.27 5.42
N PRO A 22 7.27 -23.18 4.82
CA PRO A 22 6.31 -22.77 3.81
C PRO A 22 5.28 -21.77 4.39
N PRO A 23 4.73 -20.85 3.57
CA PRO A 23 4.85 -20.82 2.09
C PRO A 23 6.07 -20.06 1.56
N LEU A 24 6.77 -19.26 2.37
CA LEU A 24 7.81 -18.30 1.93
C LEU A 24 9.18 -18.54 2.55
N ASN A 25 9.38 -19.59 3.30
CA ASN A 25 10.60 -19.88 4.04
C ASN A 25 11.05 -18.68 4.92
N LEU A 26 10.07 -18.09 5.66
CA LEU A 26 10.36 -16.96 6.54
C LEU A 26 11.33 -17.38 7.65
N LEU A 27 12.26 -16.47 7.95
CA LEU A 27 13.22 -16.65 9.03
C LEU A 27 12.55 -16.35 10.39
N SER A 28 11.79 -17.33 10.89
CA SER A 28 11.32 -17.34 12.27
C SER A 28 12.46 -17.68 13.23
N VAL A 29 12.28 -17.46 14.53
CA VAL A 29 13.28 -17.81 15.55
C VAL A 29 13.67 -19.28 15.45
N ASP A 30 12.70 -20.19 15.27
CA ASP A 30 12.98 -21.64 15.14
C ASP A 30 13.84 -21.96 13.92
N VAL A 31 13.55 -21.32 12.76
CA VAL A 31 14.34 -21.49 11.52
C VAL A 31 15.77 -20.98 11.68
N MET A 32 15.92 -19.84 12.35
CA MET A 32 17.22 -19.22 12.57
C MET A 32 18.10 -20.06 13.49
N LEU A 33 17.51 -20.61 14.57
CA LEU A 33 18.19 -21.56 15.44
C LEU A 33 18.61 -22.82 14.68
N SER A 34 17.68 -23.39 13.91
CA SER A 34 17.95 -24.59 13.13
C SER A 34 19.02 -24.36 12.05
N LEU A 35 19.06 -23.16 11.42
CA LEU A 35 20.13 -22.79 10.47
C LEU A 35 21.49 -22.75 11.18
N LYS A 36 21.55 -22.12 12.35
CA LYS A 36 22.76 -22.08 13.17
C LYS A 36 23.23 -23.48 13.51
N GLU A 37 22.36 -24.33 14.07
CA GLU A 37 22.66 -25.72 14.44
C GLU A 37 23.16 -26.53 13.23
N SER A 38 22.50 -26.40 12.05
CA SER A 38 22.92 -27.10 10.83
C SER A 38 24.29 -26.68 10.34
N VAL A 39 24.64 -25.40 10.46
CA VAL A 39 25.97 -24.89 10.08
C VAL A 39 27.04 -25.36 11.09
N GLU A 40 26.76 -25.24 12.39
CA GLU A 40 27.66 -25.67 13.47
C GLU A 40 27.89 -27.20 13.45
N GLU A 41 26.91 -27.98 13.00
CA GLU A 41 27.06 -29.41 12.74
C GLU A 41 27.94 -29.70 11.51
N ALA A 42 27.70 -28.97 10.38
CA ALA A 42 28.38 -29.23 9.11
C ALA A 42 29.86 -28.81 9.10
N LEU A 43 30.20 -27.72 9.80
CA LEU A 43 31.54 -27.14 9.75
C LEU A 43 32.66 -28.07 10.34
N PRO A 44 32.50 -28.77 11.47
CA PRO A 44 33.57 -29.64 12.02
C PRO A 44 33.65 -31.01 11.34
N ARG A 45 32.63 -31.42 10.53
CA ARG A 45 32.60 -32.78 9.95
C ARG A 45 33.67 -32.94 8.87
N GLU A 46 34.54 -33.93 8.99
CA GLU A 46 35.60 -34.22 8.03
C GLU A 46 35.09 -34.64 6.64
N ASN A 47 33.93 -35.30 6.59
CA ASN A 47 33.27 -35.68 5.33
C ASN A 47 32.56 -34.52 4.63
N VAL A 48 32.49 -33.32 5.24
CA VAL A 48 31.94 -32.10 4.61
C VAL A 48 33.11 -31.24 4.10
N LYS A 49 33.15 -30.97 2.81
CA LYS A 49 34.17 -30.16 2.15
C LYS A 49 33.70 -28.73 1.85
N ALA A 50 32.41 -28.58 1.56
CA ALA A 50 31.76 -27.31 1.23
C ALA A 50 30.29 -27.36 1.61
N ILE A 51 29.63 -26.19 1.67
CA ILE A 51 28.22 -26.04 2.07
C ILE A 51 27.45 -25.30 0.97
N VAL A 52 26.24 -25.75 0.69
CA VAL A 52 25.24 -25.02 -0.13
C VAL A 52 24.04 -24.70 0.74
N VAL A 53 23.63 -23.43 0.79
CA VAL A 53 22.39 -23.00 1.46
C VAL A 53 21.34 -22.74 0.40
N THR A 54 20.15 -23.31 0.57
CA THR A 54 19.01 -23.13 -0.34
C THR A 54 17.70 -23.11 0.42
N GLY A 55 16.58 -22.89 -0.28
CA GLY A 55 15.23 -22.94 0.29
C GLY A 55 14.34 -23.94 -0.40
N SER A 56 13.41 -24.50 0.35
CA SER A 56 12.44 -25.49 -0.17
C SER A 56 11.40 -24.85 -1.09
N GLY A 57 10.82 -25.66 -2.00
CA GLY A 57 9.70 -25.22 -2.85
C GLY A 57 10.04 -24.13 -3.86
N GLY A 58 11.29 -24.07 -4.34
CA GLY A 58 11.74 -23.10 -5.35
C GLY A 58 11.83 -21.65 -4.83
N LYS A 59 11.91 -21.44 -3.51
CA LYS A 59 12.04 -20.13 -2.86
C LYS A 59 13.20 -20.16 -1.90
N PHE A 60 14.04 -19.13 -1.91
CA PHE A 60 15.14 -19.06 -0.95
C PHE A 60 14.63 -18.69 0.44
N SER A 61 14.23 -17.43 0.64
CA SER A 61 13.55 -16.95 1.86
C SER A 61 12.88 -15.60 1.60
N GLY A 62 11.66 -15.42 2.13
CA GLY A 62 10.93 -14.15 2.12
C GLY A 62 11.40 -13.15 3.19
N GLY A 63 12.47 -13.46 3.94
CA GLY A 63 13.00 -12.60 4.98
C GLY A 63 12.46 -12.91 6.38
N PHE A 64 12.60 -11.97 7.31
CA PHE A 64 12.11 -12.13 8.66
C PHE A 64 10.58 -12.20 8.74
N ASP A 65 10.10 -12.92 9.73
CA ASP A 65 8.70 -12.85 10.12
C ASP A 65 8.40 -11.50 10.80
N VAL A 66 7.89 -10.55 10.03
CA VAL A 66 7.60 -9.19 10.51
C VAL A 66 6.48 -9.15 11.57
N SER A 67 5.73 -10.24 11.80
CA SER A 67 4.73 -10.31 12.88
C SER A 67 5.37 -10.16 14.28
N VAL A 68 6.64 -10.50 14.39
CA VAL A 68 7.42 -10.36 15.63
C VAL A 68 7.58 -8.87 16.03
N PHE A 69 7.48 -7.95 15.09
CA PHE A 69 7.63 -6.51 15.33
C PHE A 69 6.31 -5.79 15.66
N GLY A 70 5.14 -6.43 15.43
CA GLY A 70 3.82 -5.82 15.60
C GLY A 70 3.09 -6.12 16.92
N GLY A 71 3.62 -6.96 17.78
CA GLY A 71 2.94 -7.39 19.00
C GLY A 71 3.00 -6.37 20.13
N SER A 72 1.82 -5.88 20.56
CA SER A 72 1.65 -5.03 21.76
C SER A 72 1.69 -5.81 23.08
N ASP A 73 1.77 -7.12 23.03
CA ASP A 73 1.85 -7.96 24.23
C ASP A 73 3.27 -7.97 24.78
N GLY A 74 3.42 -7.31 25.96
CA GLY A 74 4.64 -7.23 26.75
C GLY A 74 5.12 -8.58 27.32
N ARG A 75 5.05 -9.66 26.55
CA ARG A 75 5.67 -10.92 26.90
C ARG A 75 7.17 -10.79 26.79
N LYS A 76 7.79 -10.63 27.93
CA LYS A 76 9.26 -10.65 28.16
C LYS A 76 9.96 -11.93 27.66
N GLU A 77 9.28 -12.80 26.91
CA GLU A 77 9.79 -14.14 26.56
C GLU A 77 10.72 -14.20 25.36
N ASN A 78 10.90 -13.15 24.59
CA ASN A 78 11.75 -13.21 23.39
C ASN A 78 12.98 -12.29 23.43
N ARG A 79 13.59 -12.10 24.60
CA ARG A 79 14.94 -11.51 24.70
C ARG A 79 16.06 -12.43 24.24
N LYS A 80 15.77 -13.43 23.45
CA LYS A 80 16.79 -14.23 22.77
C LYS A 80 17.02 -13.73 21.35
N VAL A 81 17.19 -12.43 21.16
CA VAL A 81 17.56 -11.80 19.87
C VAL A 81 19.05 -12.04 19.52
N GLY A 82 19.70 -12.97 20.18
CA GLY A 82 21.10 -13.29 19.93
C GLY A 82 21.37 -14.47 18.99
N PHE A 83 20.39 -14.97 18.25
CA PHE A 83 20.58 -16.24 17.53
C PHE A 83 21.17 -16.13 16.16
N MET A 84 20.86 -15.05 15.44
CA MET A 84 21.59 -14.63 14.26
C MET A 84 22.18 -13.28 14.58
N SER A 85 23.11 -13.28 15.50
CA SER A 85 23.90 -12.11 15.76
C SER A 85 24.73 -11.79 14.52
N ILE A 86 25.10 -10.55 14.39
CA ILE A 86 26.09 -10.09 13.41
C ILE A 86 27.33 -10.99 13.47
N GLU A 87 27.71 -11.47 14.68
CA GLU A 87 28.81 -12.37 14.89
C GLU A 87 28.61 -13.74 14.22
N PHE A 88 27.41 -14.36 14.34
CA PHE A 88 27.16 -15.64 13.68
C PHE A 88 27.30 -15.52 12.16
N LEU A 89 26.70 -14.51 11.56
CA LEU A 89 26.81 -14.33 10.10
C LEU A 89 28.23 -13.95 9.67
N THR A 90 28.91 -13.11 10.42
CA THR A 90 30.21 -12.57 10.03
C THR A 90 31.36 -13.49 10.46
N ASP A 91 31.34 -13.97 11.69
CA ASP A 91 32.49 -14.70 12.28
C ASP A 91 32.34 -16.23 12.11
N VAL A 92 31.15 -16.75 11.80
CA VAL A 92 30.91 -18.17 11.56
C VAL A 92 30.66 -18.46 10.09
N LEU A 93 29.67 -17.81 9.46
CA LEU A 93 29.33 -18.09 8.05
C LEU A 93 30.35 -17.48 7.08
N GLU A 94 30.55 -16.16 7.13
CA GLU A 94 31.44 -15.47 6.17
C GLU A 94 32.92 -15.77 6.42
N ALA A 95 33.32 -15.98 7.66
CA ALA A 95 34.67 -16.37 8.04
C ALA A 95 34.89 -17.89 8.03
N SER A 96 33.95 -18.67 7.53
CA SER A 96 34.03 -20.13 7.49
C SER A 96 35.27 -20.61 6.73
N SER A 97 35.91 -21.67 7.28
CA SER A 97 37.03 -22.36 6.62
C SER A 97 36.61 -23.27 5.48
N LYS A 98 35.29 -23.43 5.23
CA LYS A 98 34.72 -24.20 4.14
C LYS A 98 33.91 -23.25 3.25
N PRO A 99 33.95 -23.38 1.92
CA PRO A 99 33.14 -22.54 1.03
C PRO A 99 31.65 -22.72 1.31
N ILE A 100 30.92 -21.60 1.39
CA ILE A 100 29.46 -21.58 1.53
C ILE A 100 28.90 -20.85 0.32
N VAL A 101 27.99 -21.50 -0.42
CA VAL A 101 27.37 -20.97 -1.64
C VAL A 101 25.86 -20.90 -1.48
N ALA A 102 25.25 -19.77 -1.81
CA ALA A 102 23.79 -19.63 -1.83
C ALA A 102 23.22 -20.09 -3.18
N ALA A 103 22.21 -20.96 -3.16
CA ALA A 103 21.44 -21.40 -4.33
C ALA A 103 20.04 -20.81 -4.26
N ILE A 104 19.78 -19.74 -5.05
CA ILE A 104 18.63 -18.85 -4.96
C ILE A 104 17.61 -19.19 -6.05
N GLY A 105 16.63 -20.04 -5.74
CA GLY A 105 15.61 -20.50 -6.70
C GLY A 105 14.48 -19.51 -6.97
N GLY A 106 14.17 -18.60 -6.06
CA GLY A 106 13.08 -17.63 -6.13
C GLY A 106 13.36 -16.44 -5.21
N PRO A 107 12.37 -15.94 -4.45
CA PRO A 107 12.60 -14.78 -3.59
C PRO A 107 13.70 -15.02 -2.56
N ALA A 108 14.60 -14.06 -2.48
CA ALA A 108 15.56 -13.84 -1.40
C ALA A 108 15.42 -12.38 -0.96
N LEU A 109 14.63 -12.15 0.08
CA LEU A 109 14.24 -10.80 0.51
C LEU A 109 14.64 -10.55 1.96
N GLY A 110 14.97 -9.29 2.27
CA GLY A 110 15.32 -8.86 3.62
C GLY A 110 16.41 -9.73 4.25
N GLY A 111 16.21 -10.14 5.51
CA GLY A 111 17.12 -11.03 6.21
C GLY A 111 17.47 -12.32 5.46
N GLY A 112 16.56 -12.85 4.61
CA GLY A 112 16.86 -13.98 3.73
C GLY A 112 17.89 -13.63 2.67
N PHE A 113 17.81 -12.45 2.10
CA PHE A 113 18.82 -11.96 1.17
C PHE A 113 20.14 -11.64 1.90
N GLU A 114 20.09 -11.13 3.13
CA GLU A 114 21.28 -10.89 3.93
C GLU A 114 22.05 -12.20 4.22
N VAL A 115 21.34 -13.33 4.45
CA VAL A 115 21.98 -14.66 4.55
C VAL A 115 22.67 -15.05 3.24
N ALA A 116 22.08 -14.73 2.08
CA ALA A 116 22.74 -14.97 0.79
C ALA A 116 23.96 -14.04 0.58
N LEU A 117 23.93 -12.81 1.08
CA LEU A 117 25.02 -11.84 0.95
C LEU A 117 26.30 -12.27 1.72
N VAL A 118 26.18 -13.02 2.80
CA VAL A 118 27.34 -13.53 3.57
C VAL A 118 27.98 -14.77 2.92
N CYS A 119 27.29 -15.44 2.00
CA CYS A 119 27.85 -16.59 1.27
C CYS A 119 28.98 -16.16 0.33
N HIS A 120 29.98 -17.04 0.14
CA HIS A 120 31.16 -16.78 -0.70
C HIS A 120 30.85 -16.69 -2.18
N ALA A 121 29.73 -17.31 -2.62
CA ALA A 121 29.17 -17.12 -3.96
C ALA A 121 27.63 -17.25 -3.91
N ARG A 122 26.96 -16.69 -4.93
CA ARG A 122 25.51 -16.69 -5.09
C ARG A 122 25.16 -17.17 -6.49
N ILE A 123 24.44 -18.27 -6.58
CA ILE A 123 23.91 -18.82 -7.82
C ILE A 123 22.40 -18.62 -7.80
N SER A 124 21.84 -18.09 -8.88
CA SER A 124 20.43 -17.73 -8.91
C SER A 124 19.72 -18.24 -10.16
N THR A 125 18.40 -18.40 -10.10
CA THR A 125 17.59 -18.49 -11.32
C THR A 125 17.39 -17.11 -11.91
N SER A 126 17.16 -17.00 -13.22
CA SER A 126 16.98 -15.71 -13.92
C SER A 126 15.84 -14.86 -13.37
N THR A 127 14.77 -15.51 -12.90
CA THR A 127 13.53 -14.86 -12.42
C THR A 127 13.49 -14.67 -10.91
N ALA A 128 14.48 -15.14 -10.15
CA ALA A 128 14.55 -14.90 -8.69
C ALA A 128 14.50 -13.41 -8.38
N GLN A 129 13.98 -13.06 -7.20
CA GLN A 129 13.85 -11.67 -6.76
C GLN A 129 14.75 -11.45 -5.53
N LEU A 130 15.68 -10.53 -5.65
CA LEU A 130 16.68 -10.24 -4.63
C LEU A 130 16.54 -8.77 -4.16
N GLY A 131 16.36 -8.53 -2.87
CA GLY A 131 16.19 -7.16 -2.37
C GLY A 131 16.08 -7.02 -0.86
N LEU A 132 16.18 -5.76 -0.40
CA LEU A 132 16.11 -5.36 1.00
C LEU A 132 14.91 -4.43 1.20
N PRO A 133 13.71 -4.96 1.50
CA PRO A 133 12.46 -4.18 1.58
C PRO A 133 12.20 -3.58 2.98
N GLU A 134 13.13 -3.62 3.91
CA GLU A 134 12.95 -3.26 5.31
C GLU A 134 12.44 -1.84 5.52
N LEU A 135 12.81 -0.90 4.62
CA LEU A 135 12.38 0.49 4.74
C LEU A 135 10.87 0.68 4.53
N GLN A 136 10.19 -0.26 3.86
CA GLN A 136 8.72 -0.26 3.77
C GLN A 136 8.04 -0.45 5.13
N PHE A 137 8.76 -1.02 6.08
CA PHE A 137 8.30 -1.28 7.45
C PHE A 137 8.80 -0.26 8.47
N GLY A 138 9.48 0.80 8.01
CA GLY A 138 10.11 1.77 8.92
C GLY A 138 11.39 1.26 9.58
N LEU A 139 11.94 0.14 9.08
CA LEU A 139 13.16 -0.51 9.55
C LEU A 139 14.30 -0.28 8.54
N ILE A 140 15.48 -0.75 8.90
CA ILE A 140 16.63 -0.90 7.99
C ILE A 140 17.05 -2.37 7.97
N PRO A 141 17.84 -2.83 6.98
CA PRO A 141 18.49 -4.13 7.03
C PRO A 141 19.25 -4.31 8.34
N GLY A 142 19.25 -5.50 8.92
CA GLY A 142 19.76 -5.72 10.27
C GLY A 142 20.72 -6.90 10.43
N LEU A 143 21.10 -7.56 9.33
CA LEU A 143 22.07 -8.65 9.32
C LEU A 143 23.30 -8.33 8.44
N GLY A 144 23.60 -7.06 8.27
CA GLY A 144 24.75 -6.57 7.52
C GLY A 144 24.48 -6.18 6.07
N GLY A 145 23.20 -6.09 5.68
CA GLY A 145 22.80 -5.67 4.33
C GLY A 145 23.27 -4.28 3.98
N THR A 146 23.22 -3.32 4.92
CA THR A 146 23.69 -1.95 4.72
C THR A 146 25.20 -1.88 4.44
N GLN A 147 25.96 -2.88 4.89
CA GLN A 147 27.41 -2.93 4.72
C GLN A 147 27.84 -3.76 3.51
N ARG A 148 27.16 -4.89 3.26
CA ARG A 148 27.56 -5.82 2.19
C ARG A 148 27.05 -5.39 0.81
N LEU A 149 25.80 -4.90 0.72
CA LEU A 149 25.22 -4.55 -0.58
C LEU A 149 26.02 -3.44 -1.31
N PRO A 150 26.43 -2.32 -0.67
CA PRO A 150 27.25 -1.29 -1.35
C PRO A 150 28.58 -1.83 -1.85
N ARG A 151 29.15 -2.81 -1.13
CA ARG A 151 30.44 -3.43 -1.50
C ARG A 151 30.34 -4.44 -2.65
N LEU A 152 29.13 -4.88 -2.95
CA LEU A 152 28.87 -5.82 -4.06
C LEU A 152 28.41 -5.12 -5.34
N VAL A 153 27.60 -4.05 -5.24
CA VAL A 153 26.98 -3.41 -6.41
C VAL A 153 27.31 -1.91 -6.57
N GLY A 154 28.12 -1.34 -5.68
CA GLY A 154 28.41 0.09 -5.62
C GLY A 154 27.37 0.85 -4.79
N LEU A 155 27.78 2.03 -4.30
CA LEU A 155 26.96 2.81 -3.35
C LEU A 155 25.64 3.29 -3.94
N THR A 156 25.71 3.84 -5.17
CA THR A 156 24.50 4.40 -5.83
C THR A 156 23.41 3.35 -6.00
N LYS A 157 23.76 2.16 -6.51
CA LYS A 157 22.77 1.09 -6.75
C LYS A 157 22.26 0.49 -5.44
N ALA A 158 23.13 0.36 -4.45
CA ALA A 158 22.73 -0.13 -3.12
C ALA A 158 21.73 0.82 -2.44
N LEU A 159 21.97 2.14 -2.48
CA LEU A 159 21.04 3.16 -1.98
C LEU A 159 19.70 3.11 -2.71
N GLU A 160 19.71 2.98 -4.03
CA GLU A 160 18.48 2.81 -4.83
C GLU A 160 17.68 1.59 -4.36
N MET A 161 18.32 0.40 -4.29
CA MET A 161 17.67 -0.84 -3.89
C MET A 161 17.08 -0.77 -2.48
N MET A 162 17.80 -0.19 -1.51
CA MET A 162 17.34 -0.08 -0.12
C MET A 162 16.27 1.01 0.04
N LEU A 163 16.54 2.24 -0.39
CA LEU A 163 15.63 3.38 -0.16
C LEU A 163 14.31 3.24 -0.93
N MET A 164 14.36 2.67 -2.14
CA MET A 164 13.16 2.39 -2.93
C MET A 164 12.55 1.03 -2.59
N SER A 165 13.24 0.19 -1.79
CA SER A 165 12.82 -1.16 -1.45
C SER A 165 12.46 -2.01 -2.68
N THR A 166 13.17 -1.79 -3.79
CA THR A 166 12.88 -2.44 -5.08
C THR A 166 13.82 -3.63 -5.30
N PRO A 167 13.30 -4.86 -5.43
CA PRO A 167 14.12 -6.01 -5.73
C PRO A 167 14.60 -5.97 -7.18
N VAL A 168 15.71 -6.67 -7.43
CA VAL A 168 16.24 -6.93 -8.77
C VAL A 168 15.99 -8.39 -9.16
N THR A 169 15.85 -8.66 -10.46
CA THR A 169 15.76 -10.05 -10.94
C THR A 169 17.12 -10.75 -10.81
N GLY A 170 17.14 -12.09 -10.77
CA GLY A 170 18.40 -12.84 -10.75
C GLY A 170 19.27 -12.55 -11.99
N GLN A 171 18.64 -12.29 -13.14
CA GLN A 171 19.35 -11.89 -14.36
C GLN A 171 20.00 -10.51 -14.21
N ASP A 172 19.26 -9.52 -13.70
CA ASP A 172 19.78 -8.16 -13.45
C ASP A 172 20.85 -8.19 -12.36
N ALA A 173 20.65 -8.99 -11.31
CA ALA A 173 21.61 -9.20 -10.23
C ALA A 173 22.96 -9.76 -10.75
N HIS A 174 22.91 -10.64 -11.75
CA HIS A 174 24.13 -11.14 -12.38
C HIS A 174 24.85 -10.04 -13.18
N ILE A 175 24.11 -9.23 -13.94
CA ILE A 175 24.68 -8.08 -14.69
C ILE A 175 25.35 -7.08 -13.71
N LEU A 176 24.74 -6.86 -12.54
CA LEU A 176 25.27 -5.99 -11.49
C LEU A 176 26.50 -6.59 -10.76
N GLY A 177 26.80 -7.87 -10.95
CA GLY A 177 27.83 -8.59 -10.20
C GLY A 177 27.44 -8.96 -8.77
N LEU A 178 26.15 -8.90 -8.46
CA LEU A 178 25.58 -9.30 -7.18
C LEU A 178 25.42 -10.83 -7.09
N VAL A 179 25.12 -11.47 -8.22
CA VAL A 179 25.02 -12.92 -8.40
C VAL A 179 26.15 -13.38 -9.30
N ASP A 180 26.83 -14.45 -8.92
CA ASP A 180 28.04 -14.95 -9.58
C ASP A 180 27.70 -15.76 -10.86
N SER A 181 26.53 -16.44 -10.87
CA SER A 181 26.06 -17.19 -12.04
C SER A 181 24.54 -17.34 -12.03
N VAL A 182 23.95 -17.46 -13.23
CA VAL A 182 22.55 -17.81 -13.42
C VAL A 182 22.46 -19.24 -13.92
N ALA A 183 21.53 -20.02 -13.34
CA ALA A 183 21.28 -21.42 -13.72
C ALA A 183 19.78 -21.69 -13.89
N PRO A 184 19.39 -22.67 -14.73
CA PRO A 184 18.03 -23.19 -14.77
C PRO A 184 17.60 -23.73 -13.40
N THR A 185 16.30 -23.76 -13.16
CA THR A 185 15.76 -24.16 -11.84
C THR A 185 16.14 -25.58 -11.43
N ASP A 186 16.13 -26.50 -12.37
CA ASP A 186 16.46 -27.92 -12.19
C ASP A 186 17.99 -28.16 -12.01
N GLU A 187 18.84 -27.27 -12.50
CA GLU A 187 20.30 -27.35 -12.38
C GLU A 187 20.87 -26.49 -11.23
N LEU A 188 20.04 -25.65 -10.59
CA LEU A 188 20.47 -24.63 -9.64
C LEU A 188 21.36 -25.19 -8.52
N VAL A 189 20.88 -26.23 -7.83
CA VAL A 189 21.61 -26.81 -6.69
C VAL A 189 22.89 -27.50 -7.14
N ASN A 190 22.88 -28.21 -8.29
CA ASN A 190 24.06 -28.87 -8.85
C ASN A 190 25.12 -27.84 -9.29
N THR A 191 24.68 -26.72 -9.89
CA THR A 191 25.58 -25.61 -10.23
C THR A 191 26.22 -25.02 -8.99
N ALA A 192 25.44 -24.79 -7.91
CA ALA A 192 25.95 -24.28 -6.64
C ALA A 192 26.96 -25.25 -5.97
N ARG A 193 26.68 -26.56 -6.02
CA ARG A 193 27.64 -27.61 -5.56
C ARG A 193 28.94 -27.55 -6.31
N SER A 194 28.85 -27.49 -7.65
CA SER A 194 30.06 -27.39 -8.52
C SER A 194 30.87 -26.13 -8.20
N TRP A 195 30.20 -24.99 -8.00
CA TRP A 195 30.86 -23.74 -7.59
C TRP A 195 31.56 -23.86 -6.25
N ALA A 196 30.90 -24.46 -5.25
CA ALA A 196 31.45 -24.64 -3.92
C ALA A 196 32.76 -25.48 -3.95
N LEU A 197 32.79 -26.57 -4.74
CA LEU A 197 33.98 -27.38 -4.94
C LEU A 197 35.08 -26.64 -5.72
N GLN A 198 34.70 -25.86 -6.76
CA GLN A 198 35.67 -25.05 -7.52
C GLN A 198 36.30 -23.94 -6.67
N ILE A 199 35.56 -23.35 -5.70
CA ILE A 199 36.15 -22.42 -4.74
C ILE A 199 37.17 -23.13 -3.84
N LEU A 200 36.82 -24.31 -3.33
CA LEU A 200 37.72 -25.11 -2.50
C LEU A 200 39.01 -25.46 -3.24
N GLU A 201 38.91 -25.81 -4.51
CA GLU A 201 40.04 -26.16 -5.40
C GLU A 201 40.78 -24.91 -5.90
N ARG A 202 40.44 -23.71 -5.48
CA ARG A 202 41.00 -22.42 -5.91
C ARG A 202 40.85 -22.13 -7.41
N ARG A 203 39.92 -22.80 -8.09
CA ARG A 203 39.55 -22.52 -9.49
C ARG A 203 38.56 -21.35 -9.61
N ARG A 204 37.95 -20.95 -8.51
CA ARG A 204 37.10 -19.79 -8.36
C ARG A 204 37.53 -18.94 -7.17
N PRO A 205 37.31 -17.62 -7.19
CA PRO A 205 37.70 -16.77 -6.08
C PRO A 205 36.89 -17.07 -4.80
N TRP A 206 37.56 -17.02 -3.67
CA TRP A 206 36.93 -17.05 -2.35
C TRP A 206 36.63 -15.63 -1.93
N VAL A 207 35.39 -15.20 -2.05
CA VAL A 207 34.97 -13.80 -1.83
C VAL A 207 34.30 -13.65 -0.48
N THR A 208 34.78 -12.74 0.35
CA THR A 208 34.12 -12.25 1.57
C THR A 208 33.51 -10.88 1.26
N SER A 209 32.18 -10.80 1.23
CA SER A 209 31.46 -9.61 0.78
C SER A 209 31.71 -8.38 1.63
N LEU A 210 31.87 -8.58 2.96
CA LEU A 210 32.09 -7.49 3.91
C LEU A 210 33.40 -6.73 3.69
N HIS A 211 34.41 -7.41 3.18
CA HIS A 211 35.76 -6.87 3.02
C HIS A 211 36.07 -6.40 1.59
N ARG A 212 35.11 -6.53 0.65
CA ARG A 212 35.28 -6.00 -0.71
C ARG A 212 35.30 -4.49 -0.72
N THR A 213 36.20 -3.92 -1.54
CA THR A 213 36.33 -2.47 -1.71
C THR A 213 36.35 -2.06 -3.18
N ASP A 214 36.45 -3.02 -4.09
CA ASP A 214 36.59 -2.79 -5.53
C ASP A 214 35.39 -2.11 -6.21
N LYS A 215 34.22 -2.19 -5.57
CA LYS A 215 32.99 -1.53 -6.03
C LYS A 215 32.64 -0.26 -5.27
N LEU A 216 33.34 0.02 -4.17
CA LEU A 216 33.11 1.25 -3.40
C LEU A 216 33.77 2.43 -4.11
N GLU A 217 33.04 3.52 -4.24
CA GLU A 217 33.53 4.77 -4.76
C GLU A 217 34.59 5.38 -3.81
N PRO A 218 35.55 6.16 -4.33
CA PRO A 218 36.48 6.93 -3.49
C PRO A 218 35.73 7.78 -2.46
N LEU A 219 36.26 7.92 -1.26
CA LEU A 219 35.57 8.52 -0.11
C LEU A 219 34.96 9.91 -0.42
N ALA A 220 35.63 10.74 -1.21
CA ALA A 220 35.11 12.05 -1.60
C ALA A 220 33.85 11.93 -2.48
N VAL A 221 33.83 10.96 -3.41
CA VAL A 221 32.69 10.70 -4.28
C VAL A 221 31.55 10.09 -3.48
N ALA A 222 31.84 9.11 -2.62
CA ALA A 222 30.87 8.49 -1.73
C ALA A 222 30.14 9.54 -0.86
N ARG A 223 30.88 10.47 -0.25
CA ARG A 223 30.30 11.59 0.52
C ARG A 223 29.40 12.49 -0.32
N ALA A 224 29.77 12.77 -1.58
CA ALA A 224 28.93 13.55 -2.48
C ALA A 224 27.61 12.85 -2.80
N ILE A 225 27.66 11.55 -3.12
CA ILE A 225 26.47 10.72 -3.36
C ILE A 225 25.57 10.72 -2.13
N LEU A 226 26.10 10.41 -0.95
CA LEU A 226 25.33 10.37 0.32
C LEU A 226 24.68 11.73 0.63
N LYS A 227 25.38 12.83 0.40
CA LYS A 227 24.85 14.18 0.60
C LYS A 227 23.66 14.48 -0.34
N VAL A 228 23.75 14.08 -1.61
CA VAL A 228 22.65 14.28 -2.57
C VAL A 228 21.46 13.40 -2.17
N THR A 229 21.71 12.13 -1.90
CA THR A 229 20.67 11.16 -1.50
C THR A 229 19.95 11.60 -0.21
N ARG A 230 20.70 12.10 0.78
CA ARG A 230 20.12 12.63 2.04
C ARG A 230 19.20 13.81 1.78
N ARG A 231 19.59 14.75 0.89
CA ARG A 231 18.74 15.88 0.50
C ARG A 231 17.46 15.41 -0.21
N GLN A 232 17.58 14.41 -1.08
CA GLN A 232 16.41 13.84 -1.78
C GLN A 232 15.47 13.16 -0.80
N ALA A 233 15.97 12.33 0.11
CA ALA A 233 15.18 11.66 1.14
C ALA A 233 14.45 12.68 2.05
N GLN A 234 15.14 13.73 2.50
CA GLN A 234 14.53 14.81 3.28
C GLN A 234 13.43 15.55 2.53
N LYS A 235 13.61 15.77 1.22
CA LYS A 235 12.61 16.45 0.39
C LYS A 235 11.38 15.55 0.11
N GLN A 236 11.62 14.28 -0.19
CA GLN A 236 10.55 13.35 -0.60
C GLN A 236 9.77 12.79 0.59
N ALA A 237 10.43 12.56 1.71
CA ALA A 237 9.86 11.93 2.88
C ALA A 237 10.32 12.58 4.19
N PRO A 238 10.00 13.89 4.43
CA PRO A 238 10.52 14.66 5.56
C PRO A 238 10.16 14.06 6.93
N ASN A 239 9.09 13.28 6.99
CA ASN A 239 8.58 12.65 8.20
C ASN A 239 9.14 11.23 8.45
N LEU A 240 10.00 10.70 7.56
CA LEU A 240 10.49 9.32 7.60
C LEU A 240 11.98 9.26 7.98
N ARG A 241 12.26 9.31 9.27
CA ARG A 241 13.65 9.33 9.79
C ARG A 241 14.46 8.08 9.44
N HIS A 242 13.84 6.91 9.31
CA HIS A 242 14.54 5.64 9.03
C HIS A 242 15.31 5.64 7.71
N GLN A 243 14.87 6.42 6.70
CA GLN A 243 15.64 6.59 5.46
C GLN A 243 16.97 7.31 5.70
N LEU A 244 16.96 8.37 6.52
CA LEU A 244 18.17 9.10 6.90
C LEU A 244 19.09 8.25 7.76
N ILE A 245 18.52 7.51 8.71
CA ILE A 245 19.25 6.57 9.57
C ILE A 245 19.95 5.49 8.73
N CYS A 246 19.27 4.94 7.71
CA CYS A 246 19.88 3.99 6.78
C CYS A 246 21.12 4.58 6.07
N ILE A 247 20.99 5.83 5.58
CA ILE A 247 22.09 6.54 4.94
C ILE A 247 23.26 6.76 5.92
N ASP A 248 22.96 7.14 7.17
CA ASP A 248 23.97 7.40 8.21
C ASP A 248 24.73 6.11 8.61
N VAL A 249 24.03 4.98 8.68
CA VAL A 249 24.62 3.67 8.96
C VAL A 249 25.56 3.22 7.81
N ILE A 250 25.16 3.45 6.55
CA ILE A 250 26.00 3.15 5.39
C ILE A 250 27.25 4.05 5.41
N GLU A 251 27.08 5.35 5.65
CA GLU A 251 28.18 6.31 5.72
C GLU A 251 29.21 5.92 6.80
N GLU A 252 28.73 5.54 7.98
CA GLU A 252 29.60 5.11 9.08
C GLU A 252 30.46 3.90 8.68
N GLY A 253 29.87 2.90 8.04
CA GLY A 253 30.63 1.73 7.59
C GLY A 253 31.61 1.98 6.45
N ILE A 254 31.42 3.06 5.67
CA ILE A 254 32.37 3.50 4.64
C ILE A 254 33.55 4.26 5.30
N ILE A 255 33.27 5.09 6.32
CA ILE A 255 34.26 5.95 6.97
C ILE A 255 35.08 5.18 8.01
N SER A 256 34.39 4.50 8.93
CA SER A 256 34.99 3.87 10.12
C SER A 256 35.25 2.38 9.95
N GLY A 257 34.88 1.84 8.78
CA GLY A 257 35.04 0.42 8.46
C GLY A 257 33.80 -0.44 8.70
N PRO A 258 33.72 -1.58 8.00
CA PRO A 258 32.47 -2.36 7.93
C PRO A 258 32.03 -2.92 9.28
N ARG A 259 32.93 -3.31 10.19
CA ARG A 259 32.53 -3.81 11.51
C ARG A 259 31.88 -2.73 12.39
N ILE A 260 32.38 -1.50 12.33
CA ILE A 260 31.73 -0.36 13.01
C ILE A 260 30.36 -0.08 12.39
N GLY A 261 30.28 -0.16 11.05
CA GLY A 261 28.99 -0.05 10.34
C GLY A 261 27.98 -1.11 10.77
N LEU A 262 28.39 -2.36 11.00
CA LEU A 262 27.52 -3.44 11.49
C LEU A 262 27.01 -3.16 12.92
N LEU A 263 27.85 -2.67 13.81
CA LEU A 263 27.44 -2.28 15.16
C LEU A 263 26.42 -1.14 15.11
N LYS A 264 26.67 -0.15 14.27
CA LYS A 264 25.76 0.98 14.06
C LYS A 264 24.43 0.54 13.45
N GLU A 265 24.45 -0.43 12.53
CA GLU A 265 23.25 -1.06 11.96
C GLU A 265 22.38 -1.71 13.05
N ALA A 266 22.99 -2.51 13.94
CA ALA A 266 22.29 -3.18 15.02
C ALA A 266 21.65 -2.20 16.02
N GLU A 267 22.39 -1.15 16.42
CA GLU A 267 21.88 -0.09 17.30
C GLU A 267 20.69 0.63 16.67
N ALA A 268 20.82 1.04 15.40
CA ALA A 268 19.79 1.74 14.66
C ALA A 268 18.55 0.89 14.44
N LEU A 269 18.71 -0.41 14.14
CA LEU A 269 17.59 -1.34 14.00
C LEU A 269 16.80 -1.47 15.29
N GLU A 270 17.48 -1.58 16.46
CA GLU A 270 16.80 -1.70 17.76
C GLU A 270 16.02 -0.43 18.11
N GLU A 271 16.56 0.77 17.82
CA GLU A 271 15.85 2.04 17.97
C GLU A 271 14.59 2.08 17.08
N LEU A 272 14.76 1.75 15.79
CA LEU A 272 13.66 1.80 14.83
C LEU A 272 12.57 0.79 15.13
N ARG A 273 12.92 -0.41 15.60
CA ARG A 273 11.98 -1.46 15.98
C ARG A 273 10.98 -1.02 17.04
N GLN A 274 11.39 -0.11 17.93
CA GLN A 274 10.54 0.44 18.99
C GLN A 274 9.72 1.66 18.54
N SER A 275 9.96 2.18 17.35
CA SER A 275 9.34 3.42 16.86
C SER A 275 7.86 3.25 16.55
N GLU A 276 7.10 4.35 16.67
CA GLU A 276 5.70 4.38 16.24
C GLU A 276 5.55 4.20 14.74
N ILE A 277 6.51 4.69 13.95
CA ILE A 277 6.52 4.55 12.49
C ILE A 277 6.56 3.07 12.12
N THR A 278 7.44 2.28 12.73
CA THR A 278 7.52 0.84 12.47
C THR A 278 6.21 0.14 12.84
N ARG A 279 5.67 0.42 14.03
CA ARG A 279 4.37 -0.17 14.44
C ARG A 279 3.26 0.18 13.47
N SER A 280 3.20 1.42 13.01
CA SER A 280 2.21 1.90 12.04
C SER A 280 2.33 1.20 10.68
N LEU A 281 3.55 1.11 10.14
CA LEU A 281 3.78 0.50 8.83
C LEU A 281 3.59 -1.01 8.83
N VAL A 282 4.01 -1.69 9.89
CA VAL A 282 3.71 -3.11 10.11
C VAL A 282 2.20 -3.33 10.24
N HIS A 283 1.48 -2.46 10.96
CA HIS A 283 0.02 -2.52 11.01
C HIS A 283 -0.61 -2.41 9.61
N ILE A 284 -0.22 -1.41 8.82
CA ILE A 284 -0.72 -1.23 7.44
C ILE A 284 -0.45 -2.45 6.57
N PHE A 285 0.74 -3.04 6.68
CA PHE A 285 1.10 -4.24 5.94
C PHE A 285 0.15 -5.42 6.23
N PHE A 286 -0.14 -5.71 7.50
CA PHE A 286 -1.07 -6.76 7.87
C PHE A 286 -2.54 -6.39 7.59
N ALA A 287 -2.93 -5.15 7.87
CA ALA A 287 -4.26 -4.64 7.60
C ALA A 287 -4.62 -4.79 6.12
N ARG A 288 -3.72 -4.41 5.21
CA ARG A 288 -3.89 -4.53 3.76
C ARG A 288 -4.11 -5.99 3.32
N ARG A 289 -3.36 -6.94 3.88
CA ARG A 289 -3.57 -8.37 3.63
C ARG A 289 -4.87 -8.88 4.23
N GLY A 290 -5.30 -8.30 5.33
CA GLY A 290 -6.55 -8.65 6.02
C GLY A 290 -7.81 -8.19 5.30
N THR A 291 -7.75 -7.22 4.37
CA THR A 291 -8.97 -6.66 3.74
C THR A 291 -9.79 -7.68 2.97
N SER A 292 -9.15 -8.70 2.43
CA SER A 292 -9.83 -9.77 1.69
C SER A 292 -10.39 -10.90 2.55
N LYS A 293 -10.21 -10.84 3.87
CA LYS A 293 -10.81 -11.79 4.82
C LYS A 293 -12.06 -11.16 5.43
N ILE A 294 -13.22 -11.61 5.01
CA ILE A 294 -14.52 -11.05 5.41
C ILE A 294 -15.29 -12.12 6.16
N PRO A 295 -15.50 -11.96 7.50
CA PRO A 295 -16.27 -12.89 8.30
C PRO A 295 -17.66 -13.15 7.71
N GLY A 296 -18.06 -14.42 7.68
CA GLY A 296 -19.35 -14.85 7.13
C GLY A 296 -19.45 -14.85 5.59
N ILE A 297 -18.38 -14.50 4.87
CA ILE A 297 -18.33 -14.52 3.39
C ILE A 297 -17.16 -15.38 2.92
N THR A 298 -15.94 -14.98 3.22
CA THR A 298 -14.74 -15.74 2.77
C THR A 298 -14.55 -17.04 3.55
N ASP A 299 -15.15 -17.14 4.74
CA ASP A 299 -15.15 -18.36 5.57
C ASP A 299 -16.05 -19.47 4.99
N LEU A 300 -16.93 -19.14 4.02
CA LEU A 300 -17.76 -20.11 3.31
C LEU A 300 -16.95 -20.99 2.34
N GLY A 301 -15.66 -20.66 2.10
CA GLY A 301 -14.81 -21.44 1.20
C GLY A 301 -15.22 -21.39 -0.28
N LEU A 302 -16.03 -20.41 -0.68
CA LEU A 302 -16.48 -20.27 -2.06
C LEU A 302 -15.29 -19.92 -2.98
N PRO A 303 -15.02 -20.71 -4.04
CA PRO A 303 -14.02 -20.35 -5.02
C PRO A 303 -14.52 -19.19 -5.89
N PRO A 304 -13.66 -18.22 -6.27
CA PRO A 304 -14.06 -17.20 -7.22
C PRO A 304 -14.37 -17.80 -8.59
N ARG A 305 -15.46 -17.37 -9.20
CA ARG A 305 -15.81 -17.74 -10.58
C ARG A 305 -14.88 -17.02 -11.55
N LYS A 306 -14.63 -17.62 -12.68
CA LYS A 306 -13.76 -17.02 -13.71
C LYS A 306 -14.51 -15.88 -14.38
N VAL A 307 -13.98 -14.66 -14.25
CA VAL A 307 -14.42 -13.47 -15.00
C VAL A 307 -13.42 -13.26 -16.15
N ASN A 308 -13.89 -13.20 -17.38
CA ASN A 308 -13.05 -13.01 -18.57
C ASN A 308 -13.44 -11.76 -19.37
N ARG A 309 -14.74 -11.50 -19.51
CA ARG A 309 -15.29 -10.41 -20.30
C ARG A 309 -16.06 -9.44 -19.43
N ILE A 310 -15.66 -8.18 -19.46
CA ILE A 310 -16.22 -7.13 -18.61
C ILE A 310 -16.77 -6.02 -19.50
N ALA A 311 -18.01 -5.59 -19.24
CA ALA A 311 -18.56 -4.40 -19.87
C ALA A 311 -18.42 -3.19 -18.94
N VAL A 312 -18.05 -2.04 -19.50
CA VAL A 312 -18.08 -0.74 -18.84
C VAL A 312 -19.10 0.13 -19.55
N VAL A 313 -20.11 0.60 -18.82
CA VAL A 313 -21.16 1.48 -19.34
C VAL A 313 -20.84 2.91 -18.97
N GLY A 314 -20.55 3.75 -19.96
CA GLY A 314 -20.07 5.12 -19.78
C GLY A 314 -18.56 5.24 -20.00
N GLY A 315 -18.12 6.03 -20.98
CA GLY A 315 -16.71 6.28 -21.34
C GLY A 315 -16.18 7.62 -20.80
N GLY A 316 -16.83 8.21 -19.80
CA GLY A 316 -16.36 9.42 -19.12
C GLY A 316 -15.03 9.20 -18.39
N LEU A 317 -14.62 10.16 -17.54
CA LEU A 317 -13.36 10.12 -16.78
C LEU A 317 -13.19 8.82 -15.99
N MET A 318 -14.21 8.42 -15.23
CA MET A 318 -14.16 7.20 -14.42
C MET A 318 -14.23 5.94 -15.29
N GLY A 319 -15.18 5.84 -16.22
CA GLY A 319 -15.34 4.63 -17.04
C GLY A 319 -14.14 4.35 -17.95
N SER A 320 -13.55 5.37 -18.58
CA SER A 320 -12.30 5.22 -19.34
C SER A 320 -11.12 4.80 -18.46
N GLY A 321 -11.02 5.33 -17.24
CA GLY A 321 -10.02 4.92 -16.27
C GLY A 321 -10.21 3.47 -15.80
N ILE A 322 -11.44 3.03 -15.54
CA ILE A 322 -11.79 1.65 -15.19
C ILE A 322 -11.47 0.70 -16.35
N ALA A 323 -11.89 1.05 -17.57
CA ALA A 323 -11.57 0.28 -18.77
C ALA A 323 -10.04 0.14 -18.95
N THR A 324 -9.27 1.22 -18.71
CA THR A 324 -7.80 1.18 -18.75
C THR A 324 -7.24 0.18 -17.74
N ALA A 325 -7.68 0.22 -16.47
CA ALA A 325 -7.21 -0.70 -15.43
C ALA A 325 -7.49 -2.17 -15.80
N LEU A 326 -8.64 -2.44 -16.40
CA LEU A 326 -9.06 -3.78 -16.81
C LEU A 326 -8.23 -4.32 -17.99
N ILE A 327 -8.06 -3.55 -19.08
CA ILE A 327 -7.30 -4.02 -20.26
C ILE A 327 -5.81 -4.17 -19.97
N VAL A 328 -5.24 -3.35 -19.11
CA VAL A 328 -3.84 -3.48 -18.62
C VAL A 328 -3.65 -4.77 -17.83
N SER A 329 -4.72 -5.27 -17.22
CA SER A 329 -4.75 -6.52 -16.45
C SER A 329 -5.28 -7.71 -17.27
N ASP A 330 -5.19 -7.62 -18.59
CA ASP A 330 -5.49 -8.67 -19.57
C ASP A 330 -6.98 -9.06 -19.70
N TYR A 331 -7.92 -8.26 -19.20
CA TYR A 331 -9.34 -8.47 -19.43
C TYR A 331 -9.78 -8.02 -20.83
N HIS A 332 -10.77 -8.71 -21.43
CA HIS A 332 -11.50 -8.23 -22.58
C HIS A 332 -12.61 -7.27 -22.13
N VAL A 333 -12.58 -6.04 -22.63
CA VAL A 333 -13.49 -4.98 -22.19
C VAL A 333 -14.39 -4.52 -23.32
N VAL A 334 -15.69 -4.47 -23.07
CA VAL A 334 -16.69 -3.83 -23.92
C VAL A 334 -17.01 -2.46 -23.32
N LEU A 335 -16.66 -1.39 -24.03
CA LEU A 335 -16.99 -0.02 -23.63
C LEU A 335 -18.25 0.44 -24.35
N LYS A 336 -19.34 0.65 -23.61
CA LYS A 336 -20.64 1.07 -24.16
C LYS A 336 -20.89 2.54 -23.91
N GLU A 337 -21.24 3.26 -24.97
CA GLU A 337 -21.63 4.67 -24.92
C GLU A 337 -22.95 4.94 -25.64
N VAL A 338 -23.51 6.14 -25.43
CA VAL A 338 -24.83 6.53 -25.97
C VAL A 338 -24.79 6.90 -27.46
N ASN A 339 -23.64 7.39 -27.94
CA ASN A 339 -23.44 7.79 -29.35
C ASN A 339 -21.94 7.63 -29.73
N GLU A 340 -21.69 7.73 -31.04
CA GLU A 340 -20.36 7.51 -31.59
C GLU A 340 -19.35 8.55 -31.15
N SER A 341 -19.72 9.83 -31.02
CA SER A 341 -18.82 10.88 -30.55
C SER A 341 -18.34 10.59 -29.11
N SER A 342 -19.24 10.30 -28.18
CA SER A 342 -18.92 9.96 -26.80
C SER A 342 -18.05 8.69 -26.71
N LEU A 343 -18.29 7.71 -27.61
CA LEU A 343 -17.50 6.50 -27.68
C LEU A 343 -16.07 6.77 -28.13
N LEU A 344 -15.89 7.58 -29.18
CA LEU A 344 -14.58 7.98 -29.68
C LEU A 344 -13.79 8.76 -28.60
N ASP A 345 -14.46 9.67 -27.91
CA ASP A 345 -13.87 10.42 -26.79
C ASP A 345 -13.43 9.47 -25.65
N GLY A 346 -14.27 8.49 -25.32
CA GLY A 346 -13.98 7.49 -24.30
C GLY A 346 -12.73 6.65 -24.66
N ILE A 347 -12.66 6.16 -25.91
CA ILE A 347 -11.50 5.42 -26.41
C ILE A 347 -10.26 6.32 -26.45
N GLY A 348 -10.42 7.59 -26.83
CA GLY A 348 -9.34 8.59 -26.80
C GLY A 348 -8.75 8.76 -25.41
N ARG A 349 -9.59 8.88 -24.37
CA ARG A 349 -9.15 8.94 -22.97
C ARG A 349 -8.38 7.69 -22.55
N VAL A 350 -8.84 6.49 -22.96
CA VAL A 350 -8.11 5.24 -22.67
C VAL A 350 -6.71 5.26 -23.29
N LYS A 351 -6.57 5.74 -24.54
CA LYS A 351 -5.24 5.89 -25.19
C LYS A 351 -4.33 6.83 -24.41
N VAL A 352 -4.83 8.02 -24.02
CA VAL A 352 -4.08 9.00 -23.21
C VAL A 352 -3.64 8.37 -21.85
N ASN A 353 -4.52 7.61 -21.22
CA ASN A 353 -4.19 6.91 -19.97
C ASN A 353 -3.04 5.90 -20.16
N LEU A 354 -3.04 5.13 -21.24
CA LEU A 354 -1.96 4.19 -21.57
C LEU A 354 -0.64 4.89 -21.87
N GLU A 355 -0.66 5.99 -22.62
CA GLU A 355 0.50 6.83 -22.88
C GLU A 355 1.09 7.39 -21.57
N SER A 356 0.24 7.78 -20.63
CA SER A 356 0.65 8.18 -19.28
C SER A 356 1.39 7.06 -18.54
N GLN A 357 0.99 5.78 -18.72
CA GLN A 357 1.70 4.64 -18.13
C GLN A 357 3.09 4.45 -18.75
N VAL A 358 3.23 4.70 -20.06
CA VAL A 358 4.55 4.67 -20.73
C VAL A 358 5.46 5.79 -20.20
N LYS A 359 4.97 7.02 -20.12
CA LYS A 359 5.73 8.15 -19.56
C LYS A 359 6.22 7.89 -18.12
N ARG A 360 5.47 7.09 -17.36
CA ARG A 360 5.83 6.68 -15.99
C ARG A 360 6.71 5.43 -15.91
N GLY A 361 7.14 4.88 -17.05
CA GLY A 361 7.97 3.66 -17.11
C GLY A 361 7.26 2.38 -16.69
N LYS A 362 5.92 2.38 -16.58
CA LYS A 362 5.13 1.20 -16.18
C LYS A 362 4.74 0.30 -17.34
N MET A 363 4.90 0.76 -18.57
CA MET A 363 4.57 0.05 -19.80
C MET A 363 5.51 0.49 -20.93
N THR A 364 5.80 -0.42 -21.86
CA THR A 364 6.52 -0.07 -23.09
C THR A 364 5.56 0.40 -24.17
N GLN A 365 6.03 1.22 -25.10
CA GLN A 365 5.22 1.74 -26.21
C GLN A 365 4.62 0.59 -27.07
N GLU A 366 5.37 -0.47 -27.31
CA GLU A 366 4.94 -1.65 -28.09
C GLU A 366 3.75 -2.40 -27.47
N LYS A 367 3.58 -2.30 -26.14
CA LYS A 367 2.45 -2.93 -25.45
C LYS A 367 1.13 -2.20 -25.63
N ILE A 368 1.12 -0.91 -26.04
CA ILE A 368 -0.11 -0.12 -26.14
C ILE A 368 -1.09 -0.77 -27.13
N GLU A 369 -0.66 -1.07 -28.35
CA GLU A 369 -1.54 -1.65 -29.39
C GLU A 369 -2.14 -2.98 -28.96
N ARG A 370 -1.28 -3.88 -28.42
CA ARG A 370 -1.74 -5.16 -27.90
C ARG A 370 -2.73 -5.00 -26.73
N THR A 371 -2.56 -3.98 -25.89
CA THR A 371 -3.47 -3.71 -24.77
C THR A 371 -4.79 -3.12 -25.29
N LEU A 372 -4.74 -2.19 -26.24
CA LEU A 372 -5.92 -1.60 -26.88
C LEU A 372 -6.76 -2.62 -27.65
N SER A 373 -6.16 -3.65 -28.24
CA SER A 373 -6.90 -4.69 -28.96
C SER A 373 -7.88 -5.49 -28.07
N ARG A 374 -7.78 -5.36 -26.74
CA ARG A 374 -8.73 -5.92 -25.78
C ARG A 374 -9.95 -5.05 -25.52
N LEU A 375 -9.95 -3.80 -26.04
CA LEU A 375 -11.06 -2.86 -25.89
C LEU A 375 -11.95 -2.90 -27.14
N ASN A 376 -13.23 -3.18 -26.94
CA ASN A 376 -14.25 -3.15 -27.99
C ASN A 376 -15.29 -2.07 -27.66
N GLY A 377 -15.43 -1.07 -28.51
CA GLY A 377 -16.44 -0.01 -28.37
C GLY A 377 -17.77 -0.38 -28.99
N VAL A 378 -18.88 -0.16 -28.29
CA VAL A 378 -20.24 -0.47 -28.78
C VAL A 378 -21.25 0.62 -28.40
N LEU A 379 -22.34 0.69 -29.16
CA LEU A 379 -23.47 1.62 -28.92
C LEU A 379 -24.71 0.91 -28.38
N SER A 380 -24.81 -0.41 -28.55
CA SER A 380 -25.96 -1.22 -28.13
C SER A 380 -25.55 -2.26 -27.09
N TYR A 381 -26.54 -2.89 -26.43
CA TYR A 381 -26.34 -3.98 -25.49
C TYR A 381 -26.21 -5.38 -26.14
N ASP A 382 -26.26 -5.49 -27.46
CA ASP A 382 -26.24 -6.79 -28.19
C ASP A 382 -24.96 -7.61 -27.88
N SER A 383 -23.86 -6.90 -27.61
CA SER A 383 -22.57 -7.49 -27.25
C SER A 383 -22.46 -7.95 -25.78
N PHE A 384 -23.55 -7.88 -24.99
CA PHE A 384 -23.52 -8.22 -23.57
C PHE A 384 -23.89 -9.69 -23.27
N LYS A 385 -24.21 -10.48 -24.29
CA LYS A 385 -24.68 -11.87 -24.17
C LYS A 385 -23.67 -12.84 -23.51
N ASP A 386 -22.42 -12.47 -23.46
CA ASP A 386 -21.31 -13.27 -22.91
C ASP A 386 -20.46 -12.48 -21.89
N VAL A 387 -21.03 -11.41 -21.32
CA VAL A 387 -20.35 -10.57 -20.32
C VAL A 387 -20.54 -11.16 -18.93
N ASP A 388 -19.43 -11.33 -18.18
CA ASP A 388 -19.44 -11.89 -16.82
C ASP A 388 -19.68 -10.79 -15.76
N LEU A 389 -19.23 -9.56 -16.03
CA LEU A 389 -19.33 -8.42 -15.10
C LEU A 389 -19.64 -7.15 -15.89
N VAL A 390 -20.65 -6.40 -15.47
CA VAL A 390 -20.94 -5.05 -15.97
C VAL A 390 -20.59 -4.04 -14.89
N ILE A 391 -19.79 -3.01 -15.22
CA ILE A 391 -19.49 -1.88 -14.34
C ILE A 391 -20.13 -0.63 -14.92
N GLU A 392 -21.14 -0.13 -14.26
CA GLU A 392 -21.84 1.12 -14.63
C GLU A 392 -21.06 2.33 -14.06
N ALA A 393 -20.70 3.27 -14.93
CA ALA A 393 -19.92 4.46 -14.62
C ALA A 393 -20.43 5.71 -15.37
N VAL A 394 -21.77 5.87 -15.44
CA VAL A 394 -22.43 7.04 -16.06
C VAL A 394 -22.62 8.17 -15.04
N ALA A 395 -23.23 9.27 -15.47
CA ALA A 395 -23.56 10.43 -14.63
C ALA A 395 -24.38 10.02 -13.38
N GLU A 396 -24.19 10.75 -12.27
CA GLU A 396 -24.88 10.52 -11.01
C GLU A 396 -26.37 10.95 -11.09
N ASN A 397 -27.16 10.10 -11.76
CA ASN A 397 -28.62 10.23 -11.92
C ASN A 397 -29.28 8.90 -11.60
N LEU A 398 -30.10 8.86 -10.54
CA LEU A 398 -30.73 7.64 -10.06
C LEU A 398 -31.64 6.98 -11.12
N CYS A 399 -32.50 7.77 -11.79
CA CYS A 399 -33.42 7.24 -12.80
C CYS A 399 -32.67 6.62 -13.98
N LEU A 400 -31.56 7.26 -14.42
CA LEU A 400 -30.71 6.74 -15.49
C LEU A 400 -30.05 5.42 -15.08
N LYS A 401 -29.50 5.35 -13.87
CA LYS A 401 -28.88 4.13 -13.33
C LYS A 401 -29.90 2.99 -13.22
N GLN A 402 -31.10 3.26 -12.68
CA GLN A 402 -32.20 2.29 -12.63
C GLN A 402 -32.56 1.74 -14.01
N GLN A 403 -32.64 2.61 -15.01
CA GLN A 403 -32.94 2.21 -16.40
C GLN A 403 -31.85 1.30 -16.97
N ILE A 404 -30.57 1.69 -16.78
CA ILE A 404 -29.42 0.90 -17.23
C ILE A 404 -29.43 -0.49 -16.58
N PHE A 405 -29.65 -0.58 -15.26
CA PHE A 405 -29.70 -1.86 -14.55
C PHE A 405 -30.86 -2.75 -15.03
N ALA A 406 -32.02 -2.17 -15.31
CA ALA A 406 -33.15 -2.90 -15.90
C ALA A 406 -32.85 -3.37 -17.35
N ASP A 407 -32.07 -2.61 -18.12
CA ASP A 407 -31.70 -2.99 -19.48
C ASP A 407 -30.62 -4.07 -19.48
N ILE A 408 -29.54 -3.94 -18.72
CA ILE A 408 -28.49 -4.97 -18.67
C ILE A 408 -29.02 -6.32 -18.17
N GLU A 409 -30.03 -6.31 -17.29
CA GLU A 409 -30.68 -7.55 -16.83
C GLU A 409 -31.30 -8.34 -17.98
N LYS A 410 -31.78 -7.68 -19.05
CA LYS A 410 -32.41 -8.33 -20.21
C LYS A 410 -31.37 -8.96 -21.16
N TYR A 411 -30.19 -8.38 -21.26
CA TYR A 411 -29.19 -8.74 -22.26
C TYR A 411 -28.09 -9.66 -21.70
N CYS A 412 -27.78 -9.53 -20.39
CA CYS A 412 -26.69 -10.28 -19.76
C CYS A 412 -27.09 -11.69 -19.31
N PRO A 413 -26.17 -12.65 -19.28
CA PRO A 413 -26.36 -13.96 -18.69
C PRO A 413 -26.80 -13.90 -17.23
N GLN A 414 -27.47 -14.97 -16.76
CA GLN A 414 -27.94 -15.04 -15.37
C GLN A 414 -26.83 -15.02 -14.32
N HIS A 415 -25.61 -15.39 -14.69
CA HIS A 415 -24.45 -15.38 -13.78
C HIS A 415 -23.75 -14.03 -13.71
N SER A 416 -24.06 -13.09 -14.60
CA SER A 416 -23.38 -11.79 -14.67
C SER A 416 -23.57 -10.97 -13.43
N ILE A 417 -22.49 -10.30 -13.01
CA ILE A 417 -22.46 -9.38 -11.88
C ILE A 417 -22.78 -7.97 -12.37
N PHE A 418 -23.58 -7.23 -11.63
CA PHE A 418 -23.95 -5.85 -11.92
C PHE A 418 -23.33 -4.91 -10.89
N ALA A 419 -22.24 -4.26 -11.25
CA ALA A 419 -21.50 -3.35 -10.38
C ALA A 419 -21.83 -1.88 -10.74
N CYS A 420 -22.01 -1.06 -9.71
CA CYS A 420 -22.20 0.38 -9.86
C CYS A 420 -21.02 1.14 -9.30
N ASN A 421 -20.49 2.10 -10.07
CA ASN A 421 -19.41 3.00 -9.61
C ASN A 421 -19.97 4.32 -9.05
N THR A 422 -21.10 4.28 -8.35
CA THR A 422 -21.61 5.46 -7.63
C THR A 422 -20.80 5.73 -6.38
N SER A 423 -20.74 6.98 -5.94
CA SER A 423 -20.17 7.40 -4.66
C SER A 423 -21.21 7.78 -3.62
N ALA A 424 -22.49 7.90 -4.01
CA ALA A 424 -23.50 8.54 -3.17
C ALA A 424 -24.83 7.79 -3.08
N PHE A 425 -25.26 7.06 -4.12
CA PHE A 425 -26.60 6.48 -4.15
C PHE A 425 -26.68 5.13 -3.41
N ASP A 426 -27.82 4.93 -2.76
CA ASP A 426 -28.20 3.64 -2.20
C ASP A 426 -28.35 2.58 -3.32
N LEU A 427 -27.58 1.49 -3.21
CA LEU A 427 -27.61 0.40 -4.18
C LEU A 427 -28.97 -0.33 -4.23
N ASN A 428 -29.73 -0.34 -3.11
CA ASN A 428 -31.08 -0.88 -3.11
C ASN A 428 -32.01 -0.04 -4.01
N ALA A 429 -31.91 1.29 -3.94
CA ALA A 429 -32.65 2.19 -4.82
C ALA A 429 -32.26 2.02 -6.28
N ILE A 430 -30.97 1.84 -6.60
CA ILE A 430 -30.50 1.55 -7.97
C ILE A 430 -31.12 0.25 -8.49
N GLY A 431 -31.16 -0.79 -7.66
CA GLY A 431 -31.67 -2.10 -8.03
C GLY A 431 -33.20 -2.24 -8.01
N GLU A 432 -33.95 -1.19 -7.70
CA GLU A 432 -35.41 -1.28 -7.47
C GLU A 432 -36.18 -1.80 -8.69
N ARG A 433 -35.71 -1.47 -9.90
CA ARG A 433 -36.35 -1.88 -11.17
C ARG A 433 -35.86 -3.24 -11.70
N THR A 434 -35.01 -3.96 -10.95
CA THR A 434 -34.47 -5.27 -11.34
C THR A 434 -35.00 -6.39 -10.46
N LYS A 435 -35.01 -7.60 -10.98
CA LYS A 435 -35.29 -8.84 -10.24
C LYS A 435 -34.01 -9.47 -9.67
N SER A 436 -32.85 -9.03 -10.13
CA SER A 436 -31.53 -9.61 -9.85
C SER A 436 -30.76 -8.88 -8.76
N GLN A 437 -31.43 -8.43 -7.71
CA GLN A 437 -30.81 -7.65 -6.64
C GLN A 437 -29.66 -8.35 -5.92
N ASN A 438 -29.68 -9.69 -5.92
CA ASN A 438 -28.59 -10.52 -5.37
C ASN A 438 -27.31 -10.48 -6.21
N ARG A 439 -27.33 -9.95 -7.42
CA ARG A 439 -26.20 -9.76 -8.33
C ARG A 439 -25.67 -8.32 -8.35
N ILE A 440 -26.35 -7.40 -7.63
CA ILE A 440 -25.97 -5.99 -7.57
C ILE A 440 -24.94 -5.79 -6.46
N ILE A 441 -23.88 -5.03 -6.79
CA ILE A 441 -22.79 -4.68 -5.89
C ILE A 441 -22.23 -3.30 -6.25
N GLY A 442 -21.71 -2.56 -5.29
CA GLY A 442 -20.93 -1.36 -5.56
C GLY A 442 -19.49 -1.70 -5.88
N ALA A 443 -18.95 -1.08 -6.91
CA ALA A 443 -17.53 -1.12 -7.24
C ALA A 443 -17.03 0.33 -7.37
N HIS A 444 -16.80 0.95 -6.22
CA HIS A 444 -16.41 2.35 -6.13
C HIS A 444 -14.92 2.50 -6.35
N PHE A 445 -14.56 2.98 -7.54
CA PHE A 445 -13.20 3.33 -7.92
C PHE A 445 -12.91 4.80 -7.62
N PHE A 446 -11.66 5.12 -7.37
CA PHE A 446 -11.20 6.47 -7.06
C PHE A 446 -10.37 7.04 -8.22
N CYS A 447 -10.52 8.33 -8.47
CA CYS A 447 -9.85 9.03 -9.58
C CYS A 447 -8.35 9.25 -9.26
N PRO A 448 -7.44 8.95 -10.21
CA PRO A 448 -7.61 8.25 -11.49
C PRO A 448 -7.78 6.73 -11.30
N ALA A 449 -8.85 6.15 -11.86
CA ALA A 449 -9.24 4.77 -11.59
C ALA A 449 -8.16 3.73 -11.96
N TYR A 450 -7.31 4.00 -12.93
CA TYR A 450 -6.20 3.11 -13.33
C TYR A 450 -4.93 3.28 -12.47
N VAL A 451 -4.90 4.27 -11.57
CA VAL A 451 -3.75 4.56 -10.69
C VAL A 451 -4.05 4.26 -9.23
N THR A 452 -5.15 4.81 -8.69
CA THR A 452 -5.49 4.73 -7.27
C THR A 452 -5.65 3.28 -6.83
N PRO A 453 -4.94 2.83 -5.79
CA PRO A 453 -4.86 1.41 -5.46
C PRO A 453 -6.10 0.86 -4.75
N LEU A 454 -7.01 1.71 -4.26
CA LEU A 454 -8.21 1.29 -3.53
C LEU A 454 -9.35 0.89 -4.48
N LEU A 455 -10.09 -0.16 -4.11
CA LEU A 455 -11.41 -0.48 -4.62
C LEU A 455 -12.35 -0.69 -3.43
N GLU A 456 -13.31 0.22 -3.23
CA GLU A 456 -14.34 0.06 -2.22
C GLU A 456 -15.48 -0.78 -2.77
N ILE A 457 -15.65 -1.98 -2.23
CA ILE A 457 -16.69 -2.93 -2.63
C ILE A 457 -17.86 -2.76 -1.68
N VAL A 458 -19.00 -2.33 -2.20
CA VAL A 458 -20.17 -2.05 -1.38
C VAL A 458 -21.22 -3.14 -1.55
N ARG A 459 -21.54 -3.81 -0.44
CA ARG A 459 -22.55 -4.87 -0.42
C ARG A 459 -23.85 -4.38 0.20
N THR A 460 -24.97 -4.81 -0.37
CA THR A 460 -26.29 -4.75 0.29
C THR A 460 -26.51 -6.04 1.09
N GLU A 461 -27.59 -6.11 1.86
CA GLU A 461 -28.04 -7.34 2.53
C GLU A 461 -28.46 -8.43 1.54
N ARG A 462 -28.80 -8.02 0.29
CA ARG A 462 -29.25 -8.91 -0.77
C ARG A 462 -28.12 -9.41 -1.66
N THR A 463 -26.98 -8.75 -1.67
CA THR A 463 -25.81 -9.15 -2.47
C THR A 463 -25.32 -10.53 -2.07
N SER A 464 -25.24 -11.46 -3.02
CA SER A 464 -24.83 -12.83 -2.71
C SER A 464 -23.34 -12.92 -2.34
N PRO A 465 -22.94 -13.80 -1.42
CA PRO A 465 -21.53 -14.02 -1.06
C PRO A 465 -20.63 -14.33 -2.25
N GLN A 466 -21.16 -15.10 -3.24
CA GLN A 466 -20.40 -15.43 -4.45
C GLN A 466 -20.02 -14.19 -5.26
N VAL A 467 -20.93 -13.22 -5.40
CA VAL A 467 -20.67 -11.95 -6.12
C VAL A 467 -19.56 -11.14 -5.44
N ILE A 468 -19.55 -11.15 -4.10
CA ILE A 468 -18.50 -10.45 -3.33
C ILE A 468 -17.14 -11.13 -3.54
N VAL A 469 -17.11 -12.49 -3.48
CA VAL A 469 -15.87 -13.27 -3.69
C VAL A 469 -15.32 -13.05 -5.11
N ASP A 470 -16.18 -13.03 -6.12
CA ASP A 470 -15.78 -12.80 -7.51
C ASP A 470 -15.21 -11.39 -7.71
N LEU A 471 -15.86 -10.36 -7.15
CA LEU A 471 -15.38 -8.98 -7.28
C LEU A 471 -14.08 -8.74 -6.47
N LEU A 472 -13.89 -9.43 -5.36
CA LEU A 472 -12.62 -9.47 -4.62
C LEU A 472 -11.48 -10.00 -5.50
N ASP A 473 -11.72 -11.08 -6.26
CA ASP A 473 -10.72 -11.66 -7.17
C ASP A 473 -10.41 -10.71 -8.33
N VAL A 474 -11.44 -10.13 -8.96
CA VAL A 474 -11.26 -9.11 -10.00
C VAL A 474 -10.45 -7.93 -9.47
N GLY A 475 -10.80 -7.40 -8.28
CA GLY A 475 -10.08 -6.30 -7.65
C GLY A 475 -8.58 -6.61 -7.46
N LYS A 476 -8.25 -7.80 -6.97
CA LYS A 476 -6.86 -8.24 -6.82
C LYS A 476 -6.13 -8.36 -8.16
N ARG A 477 -6.78 -8.95 -9.18
CA ARG A 477 -6.17 -9.12 -10.51
C ARG A 477 -5.85 -7.79 -11.18
N ILE A 478 -6.69 -6.77 -10.99
CA ILE A 478 -6.42 -5.41 -11.46
C ILE A 478 -5.51 -4.61 -10.51
N LYS A 479 -4.82 -5.30 -9.60
CA LYS A 479 -3.84 -4.73 -8.65
C LYS A 479 -4.43 -3.67 -7.71
N LYS A 480 -5.72 -3.80 -7.37
CA LYS A 480 -6.38 -2.99 -6.35
C LYS A 480 -6.36 -3.69 -4.99
N THR A 481 -6.41 -2.91 -3.94
CA THR A 481 -6.68 -3.38 -2.58
C THR A 481 -8.19 -3.25 -2.35
N PRO A 482 -8.94 -4.35 -2.35
CA PRO A 482 -10.38 -4.29 -2.12
C PRO A 482 -10.67 -4.11 -0.63
N VAL A 483 -11.61 -3.23 -0.30
CA VAL A 483 -12.18 -3.05 1.04
C VAL A 483 -13.68 -3.23 0.93
N VAL A 484 -14.26 -4.18 1.69
CA VAL A 484 -15.69 -4.49 1.62
C VAL A 484 -16.43 -3.77 2.75
N VAL A 485 -17.46 -3.00 2.36
CA VAL A 485 -18.29 -2.21 3.28
C VAL A 485 -19.77 -2.43 3.02
N GLY A 486 -20.61 -2.09 4.00
CA GLY A 486 -22.06 -2.06 3.87
C GLY A 486 -22.57 -0.86 3.07
N ASN A 487 -23.75 -1.00 2.50
CA ASN A 487 -24.43 0.03 1.76
C ASN A 487 -24.99 1.13 2.69
N CYS A 488 -24.60 2.37 2.46
CA CYS A 488 -25.13 3.58 3.10
C CYS A 488 -24.77 4.80 2.24
N THR A 489 -25.37 5.97 2.50
CA THR A 489 -25.00 7.20 1.80
C THR A 489 -23.53 7.56 2.05
N GLY A 490 -22.74 7.70 0.99
CA GLY A 490 -21.31 8.03 1.03
C GLY A 490 -20.39 6.87 1.41
N PHE A 491 -20.93 5.67 1.64
CA PHE A 491 -20.20 4.45 2.01
C PHE A 491 -19.23 4.71 3.19
N ALA A 492 -18.06 4.10 3.24
CA ALA A 492 -17.11 4.40 4.31
C ALA A 492 -16.21 5.60 3.97
N ILE A 493 -15.66 5.64 2.75
CA ILE A 493 -14.70 6.68 2.36
C ILE A 493 -15.37 8.05 2.25
N GLY A 494 -16.49 8.16 1.57
CA GLY A 494 -17.22 9.42 1.45
C GLY A 494 -17.62 9.95 2.81
N ARG A 495 -18.12 9.09 3.71
CA ARG A 495 -18.48 9.46 5.09
C ARG A 495 -17.29 10.02 5.88
N MET A 496 -16.10 9.42 5.75
CA MET A 496 -14.89 9.94 6.40
C MET A 496 -14.36 11.22 5.73
N PHE A 497 -14.54 11.35 4.41
CA PHE A 497 -14.04 12.50 3.65
C PHE A 497 -14.86 13.77 3.89
N PHE A 498 -16.17 13.66 4.19
CA PHE A 498 -17.02 14.82 4.45
C PHE A 498 -16.58 15.64 5.67
N PRO A 499 -16.39 15.05 6.86
CA PRO A 499 -15.88 15.79 7.99
C PRO A 499 -14.55 16.48 7.72
N TYR A 500 -13.67 15.88 6.89
CA TYR A 500 -12.38 16.47 6.50
C TYR A 500 -12.56 17.83 5.82
N SER A 501 -13.37 17.89 4.77
CA SER A 501 -13.61 19.13 4.03
C SER A 501 -14.46 20.13 4.80
N GLN A 502 -15.50 19.66 5.50
CA GLN A 502 -16.38 20.52 6.29
C GLN A 502 -15.67 21.15 7.49
N SER A 503 -14.80 20.41 8.20
CA SER A 503 -13.96 20.97 9.27
C SER A 503 -13.07 22.09 8.75
N ALA A 504 -12.41 21.90 7.62
CA ALA A 504 -11.53 22.91 7.04
C ALA A 504 -12.29 24.20 6.71
N MET A 505 -13.48 24.09 6.08
CA MET A 505 -14.36 25.23 5.80
C MET A 505 -14.81 25.94 7.09
N LEU A 506 -15.25 25.16 8.07
CA LEU A 506 -15.66 25.69 9.38
C LEU A 506 -14.52 26.48 10.03
N LEU A 507 -13.30 25.96 10.03
CA LEU A 507 -12.14 26.65 10.62
C LEU A 507 -11.88 28.00 9.95
N VAL A 508 -11.97 28.08 8.63
CA VAL A 508 -11.76 29.33 7.89
C VAL A 508 -12.91 30.32 8.13
N GLU A 509 -14.14 29.86 8.13
CA GLU A 509 -15.28 30.70 8.50
C GLU A 509 -15.22 31.17 9.97
N ARG A 510 -14.41 30.50 10.83
CA ARG A 510 -14.10 30.89 12.22
C ARG A 510 -12.78 31.66 12.35
N GLY A 511 -12.19 32.15 11.28
CA GLY A 511 -11.05 33.06 11.26
C GLY A 511 -9.67 32.41 11.06
N ALA A 512 -9.59 31.11 10.77
CA ALA A 512 -8.33 30.51 10.36
C ALA A 512 -7.97 30.94 8.94
N ASP A 513 -6.69 31.13 8.68
CA ASP A 513 -6.19 31.42 7.33
C ASP A 513 -6.21 30.14 6.47
N VAL A 514 -6.71 30.25 5.23
CA VAL A 514 -6.85 29.14 4.25
C VAL A 514 -5.54 28.41 4.05
N TYR A 515 -4.46 29.15 3.82
CA TYR A 515 -3.15 28.59 3.49
C TYR A 515 -2.43 28.00 4.69
N ARG A 516 -2.69 28.57 5.87
CA ARG A 516 -2.20 28.02 7.13
C ARG A 516 -2.85 26.69 7.46
N VAL A 517 -4.16 26.54 7.21
CA VAL A 517 -4.85 25.24 7.36
C VAL A 517 -4.22 24.21 6.43
N ASP A 518 -4.08 24.50 5.14
CA ASP A 518 -3.44 23.61 4.18
C ASP A 518 -2.00 23.25 4.58
N HIS A 519 -1.24 24.25 5.08
CA HIS A 519 0.13 24.03 5.54
C HIS A 519 0.19 23.11 6.77
N ALA A 520 -0.68 23.31 7.76
CA ALA A 520 -0.72 22.47 8.97
C ALA A 520 -1.02 21.01 8.60
N ILE A 521 -1.94 20.78 7.67
CA ILE A 521 -2.34 19.45 7.21
C ILE A 521 -1.25 18.78 6.35
N THR A 522 -0.57 19.52 5.48
CA THR A 522 0.57 18.97 4.73
C THR A 522 1.77 18.70 5.63
N LYS A 523 2.01 19.51 6.64
CA LYS A 523 3.03 19.28 7.67
C LYS A 523 2.70 18.04 8.53
N PHE A 524 1.42 17.76 8.78
CA PHE A 524 0.97 16.52 9.44
C PHE A 524 1.33 15.29 8.59
N GLY A 525 1.40 15.42 7.25
CA GLY A 525 1.83 14.37 6.32
C GLY A 525 0.87 14.07 5.18
N MET A 526 -0.25 14.78 5.08
CA MET A 526 -1.10 14.68 3.90
C MET A 526 -0.39 15.26 2.68
N PRO A 527 -0.51 14.65 1.50
CA PRO A 527 0.17 15.15 0.29
C PRO A 527 -0.37 16.50 -0.17
N LEU A 528 -1.65 16.78 0.11
CA LEU A 528 -2.32 18.04 -0.17
C LEU A 528 -3.15 18.48 1.03
N GLY A 529 -3.26 19.79 1.21
CA GLY A 529 -4.21 20.36 2.15
C GLY A 529 -5.66 20.31 1.64
N PRO A 530 -6.66 20.44 2.52
CA PRO A 530 -8.07 20.27 2.18
C PRO A 530 -8.57 21.22 1.08
N PHE A 531 -8.10 22.47 1.05
CA PHE A 531 -8.51 23.43 0.03
C PHE A 531 -7.93 23.11 -1.35
N ARG A 532 -6.68 22.63 -1.41
CA ARG A 532 -6.09 22.12 -2.64
C ARG A 532 -6.83 20.89 -3.17
N VAL A 533 -7.32 20.02 -2.28
CA VAL A 533 -8.12 18.85 -2.66
C VAL A 533 -9.47 19.29 -3.24
N VAL A 534 -10.14 20.26 -2.60
CA VAL A 534 -11.43 20.79 -3.09
C VAL A 534 -11.26 21.48 -4.44
N ASP A 535 -10.21 22.28 -4.64
CA ASP A 535 -9.90 22.91 -5.94
C ASP A 535 -9.71 21.87 -7.06
N ARG A 536 -9.06 20.75 -6.75
CA ARG A 536 -8.81 19.67 -7.72
C ARG A 536 -10.06 18.88 -8.05
N VAL A 537 -10.91 18.59 -7.07
CA VAL A 537 -12.20 17.91 -7.25
C VAL A 537 -13.17 18.77 -8.04
N GLY A 538 -13.10 20.09 -7.87
CA GLY A 538 -13.99 21.09 -8.43
C GLY A 538 -15.19 21.38 -7.53
N PHE A 539 -15.58 22.63 -7.46
CA PHE A 539 -16.62 23.12 -6.53
C PHE A 539 -17.99 22.50 -6.82
N GLU A 540 -18.33 22.30 -8.10
CA GLU A 540 -19.60 21.70 -8.48
C GLU A 540 -19.77 20.30 -7.87
N VAL A 541 -18.75 19.45 -8.03
CA VAL A 541 -18.76 18.10 -7.48
C VAL A 541 -18.75 18.13 -5.94
N ALA A 542 -17.95 19.01 -5.35
CA ALA A 542 -17.87 19.16 -3.89
C ALA A 542 -19.21 19.59 -3.28
N ILE A 543 -19.92 20.55 -3.90
CA ILE A 543 -21.23 21.02 -3.46
C ILE A 543 -22.29 19.94 -3.65
N ALA A 544 -22.35 19.31 -4.82
CA ALA A 544 -23.32 18.25 -5.10
C ALA A 544 -23.20 17.12 -4.07
N THR A 545 -21.98 16.67 -3.82
CA THR A 545 -21.69 15.60 -2.86
C THR A 545 -22.02 16.05 -1.43
N SER A 546 -21.66 17.29 -1.05
CA SER A 546 -21.98 17.87 0.28
C SER A 546 -23.50 17.90 0.52
N ASN A 547 -24.29 18.30 -0.50
CA ASN A 547 -25.75 18.34 -0.37
C ASN A 547 -26.36 16.95 -0.10
N HIS A 548 -25.84 15.90 -0.73
CA HIS A 548 -26.26 14.52 -0.44
C HIS A 548 -25.98 14.13 1.02
N TYR A 549 -24.78 14.47 1.52
CA TYR A 549 -24.41 14.18 2.91
C TYR A 549 -25.25 14.97 3.92
N VAL A 550 -25.39 16.28 3.71
CA VAL A 550 -26.22 17.15 4.57
C VAL A 550 -27.68 16.66 4.61
N LYS A 551 -28.20 16.18 3.50
CA LYS A 551 -29.56 15.61 3.46
C LYS A 551 -29.67 14.28 4.22
N ALA A 552 -28.65 13.44 4.14
CA ALA A 552 -28.64 12.13 4.79
C ALA A 552 -28.33 12.20 6.30
N TYR A 553 -27.53 13.17 6.72
CA TYR A 553 -27.00 13.31 8.08
C TYR A 553 -27.09 14.75 8.61
N PRO A 554 -28.29 15.37 8.64
CA PRO A 554 -28.45 16.79 8.96
C PRO A 554 -27.99 17.15 10.37
N GLU A 555 -28.07 16.20 11.32
CA GLU A 555 -27.75 16.40 12.73
C GLU A 555 -26.25 16.54 13.03
N ARG A 556 -25.39 16.22 12.06
CA ARG A 556 -23.93 16.23 12.22
C ARG A 556 -23.18 16.82 11.04
N ALA A 557 -23.88 17.50 10.15
CA ALA A 557 -23.30 18.16 8.99
C ALA A 557 -23.13 19.65 9.24
N PHE A 558 -22.01 20.20 8.80
CA PHE A 558 -21.81 21.64 8.68
C PHE A 558 -22.07 22.05 7.23
N LYS A 559 -22.80 23.14 7.03
CA LYS A 559 -23.08 23.70 5.70
C LYS A 559 -22.23 24.94 5.48
N PRO A 560 -21.11 24.82 4.75
CA PRO A 560 -20.21 25.94 4.53
C PRO A 560 -20.81 26.97 3.59
N MET A 561 -20.64 28.27 3.88
CA MET A 561 -21.04 29.38 3.03
C MET A 561 -19.92 29.79 2.06
N LEU A 562 -18.66 29.62 2.42
CA LEU A 562 -17.50 30.11 1.69
C LEU A 562 -17.44 29.55 0.25
N ILE A 563 -17.71 28.26 0.07
CA ILE A 563 -17.66 27.64 -1.26
C ILE A 563 -18.76 28.21 -2.19
N SER A 564 -19.94 28.54 -1.65
CA SER A 564 -21.02 29.17 -2.40
C SER A 564 -20.64 30.60 -2.80
N VAL A 565 -20.04 31.36 -1.90
CA VAL A 565 -19.53 32.72 -2.18
C VAL A 565 -18.51 32.71 -3.29
N LEU A 566 -17.57 31.76 -3.28
CA LEU A 566 -16.56 31.62 -4.32
C LEU A 566 -17.16 31.22 -5.68
N GLN A 567 -18.21 30.38 -5.67
CA GLN A 567 -18.90 29.96 -6.90
C GLN A 567 -19.66 31.12 -7.55
N GLU A 568 -20.28 32.00 -6.78
CA GLU A 568 -20.94 33.24 -7.29
C GLU A 568 -19.94 34.12 -8.08
N GLU A 569 -18.67 34.05 -7.77
CA GLU A 569 -17.60 34.81 -8.43
C GLU A 569 -16.94 34.02 -9.59
N ASN A 570 -17.64 33.03 -10.15
CA ASN A 570 -17.17 32.14 -11.23
C ASN A 570 -15.86 31.41 -10.94
N ARG A 571 -15.65 31.04 -9.68
CA ARG A 571 -14.51 30.22 -9.25
C ARG A 571 -15.01 28.77 -9.11
N ALA A 572 -14.33 27.84 -9.76
CA ALA A 572 -14.72 26.44 -9.73
C ALA A 572 -13.54 25.49 -9.45
N GLY A 573 -12.41 26.04 -9.01
CA GLY A 573 -11.21 25.28 -8.69
C GLY A 573 -10.20 25.26 -9.83
N GLU A 574 -9.42 24.20 -9.91
CA GLU A 574 -8.30 24.04 -10.87
C GLU A 574 -8.77 24.12 -12.34
N SER A 575 -9.96 23.61 -12.66
CA SER A 575 -10.53 23.62 -14.01
C SER A 575 -10.75 25.03 -14.58
N THR A 576 -11.07 26.00 -13.72
CA THR A 576 -11.23 27.43 -14.09
C THR A 576 -9.99 28.25 -13.77
N ARG A 577 -8.89 27.60 -13.35
CA ARG A 577 -7.66 28.21 -12.86
C ARG A 577 -7.83 29.14 -11.65
N LYS A 578 -9.00 29.15 -11.06
CA LYS A 578 -9.34 29.96 -9.89
C LYS A 578 -10.23 29.13 -8.94
N GLY A 579 -9.71 28.85 -7.78
CA GLY A 579 -10.43 28.20 -6.65
C GLY A 579 -10.10 28.92 -5.36
N PHE A 580 -9.67 28.22 -4.36
CA PHE A 580 -9.01 28.77 -3.18
C PHE A 580 -7.60 29.30 -3.52
N TYR A 581 -7.03 28.74 -4.59
CA TYR A 581 -5.74 29.10 -5.15
C TYR A 581 -5.91 29.65 -6.57
N LEU A 582 -4.89 30.35 -7.04
CA LEU A 582 -4.71 30.68 -8.45
C LEU A 582 -3.79 29.66 -9.11
N TYR A 583 -4.08 29.30 -10.36
CA TYR A 583 -3.33 28.30 -11.12
C TYR A 583 -2.74 28.89 -12.39
N ASP A 584 -1.44 28.68 -12.61
CA ASP A 584 -0.77 29.05 -13.86
C ASP A 584 -1.10 28.06 -15.00
N ASP A 585 -0.56 28.33 -16.19
CA ASP A 585 -0.76 27.49 -17.38
C ASP A 585 -0.24 26.06 -17.21
N ASN A 586 0.68 25.85 -16.27
CA ASN A 586 1.25 24.55 -15.93
C ASN A 586 0.53 23.87 -14.74
N GLY A 587 -0.59 24.42 -14.27
CA GLY A 587 -1.34 23.89 -13.12
C GLY A 587 -0.66 24.11 -11.76
N LYS A 588 0.39 24.95 -11.70
CA LYS A 588 1.05 25.29 -10.44
C LYS A 588 0.19 26.25 -9.63
N ALA A 589 -0.13 25.87 -8.41
CA ALA A 589 -0.90 26.70 -7.50
C ALA A 589 -0.06 27.79 -6.84
N SER A 590 -0.67 28.94 -6.65
CA SER A 590 -0.16 30.05 -5.84
C SER A 590 -1.27 30.62 -4.95
N PRO A 591 -0.97 31.14 -3.74
CA PRO A 591 -1.94 31.82 -2.92
C PRO A 591 -2.62 32.96 -3.68
N ASP A 592 -3.93 33.11 -3.47
CA ASP A 592 -4.70 34.25 -4.00
C ASP A 592 -4.68 35.39 -2.99
N PRO A 593 -4.14 36.57 -3.33
CA PRO A 593 -4.15 37.72 -2.42
C PRO A 593 -5.54 38.23 -2.07
N ASP A 594 -6.54 37.94 -2.89
CA ASP A 594 -7.91 38.38 -2.71
C ASP A 594 -8.79 37.42 -1.90
N ILE A 595 -8.30 36.22 -1.53
CA ILE A 595 -9.11 35.19 -0.87
C ILE A 595 -9.78 35.70 0.41
N GLN A 596 -9.10 36.58 1.14
CA GLN A 596 -9.57 37.11 2.41
C GLN A 596 -10.88 37.87 2.29
N LYS A 597 -11.13 38.60 1.20
CA LYS A 597 -12.40 39.32 0.98
C LYS A 597 -13.60 38.37 0.86
N TYR A 598 -13.38 37.17 0.27
CA TYR A 598 -14.45 36.17 0.15
C TYR A 598 -14.71 35.48 1.50
N VAL A 599 -13.65 35.27 2.28
CA VAL A 599 -13.77 34.76 3.65
C VAL A 599 -14.59 35.73 4.51
N GLU A 600 -14.26 37.03 4.46
CA GLU A 600 -15.00 38.08 5.18
C GLU A 600 -16.45 38.17 4.73
N LYS A 601 -16.74 38.03 3.40
CA LYS A 601 -18.12 37.98 2.89
C LYS A 601 -18.87 36.77 3.45
N ALA A 602 -18.24 35.60 3.56
CA ALA A 602 -18.84 34.40 4.13
C ALA A 602 -19.06 34.56 5.65
N GLN A 603 -18.15 35.21 6.39
CA GLN A 603 -18.24 35.47 7.83
C GLN A 603 -19.34 36.49 8.20
N SER A 604 -19.54 37.50 7.34
CA SER A 604 -20.54 38.55 7.57
C SER A 604 -21.99 38.04 7.64
N THR A 605 -22.23 36.82 7.21
CA THR A 605 -23.55 36.17 7.22
C THR A 605 -23.88 35.46 8.55
N SER A 606 -22.95 35.44 9.52
CA SER A 606 -23.13 34.73 10.79
C SER A 606 -22.42 35.45 11.96
N ASP A 607 -23.04 35.43 13.15
CA ASP A 607 -22.41 35.88 14.41
C ASP A 607 -21.31 34.88 14.80
N VAL A 608 -20.08 35.17 14.42
CA VAL A 608 -18.98 34.20 14.54
C VAL A 608 -17.92 34.69 15.54
N THR A 609 -17.68 33.90 16.56
CA THR A 609 -16.51 34.07 17.43
C THR A 609 -15.26 33.58 16.73
N LEU A 610 -14.32 34.50 16.47
CA LEU A 610 -13.02 34.16 15.83
C LEU A 610 -12.14 33.34 16.76
N MET A 611 -11.52 32.30 16.22
CA MET A 611 -10.66 31.36 16.95
C MET A 611 -9.17 31.72 16.76
N LYS A 612 -8.42 31.65 17.85
CA LYS A 612 -6.95 31.61 17.80
C LYS A 612 -6.49 30.15 17.89
N LEU A 613 -6.09 29.56 16.77
CA LEU A 613 -5.71 28.15 16.68
C LEU A 613 -4.20 27.98 16.49
N SER A 614 -3.62 27.02 17.18
CA SER A 614 -2.29 26.51 16.82
C SER A 614 -2.38 25.53 15.64
N ASP A 615 -1.24 25.17 15.02
CA ASP A 615 -1.22 24.12 13.97
C ASP A 615 -1.72 22.78 14.53
N GLY A 616 -1.44 22.48 15.82
CA GLY A 616 -1.95 21.29 16.50
C GLY A 616 -3.47 21.29 16.62
N ASP A 617 -4.07 22.42 17.01
CA ASP A 617 -5.52 22.55 17.09
C ASP A 617 -6.19 22.38 15.72
N ILE A 618 -5.59 22.92 14.65
CA ILE A 618 -6.06 22.74 13.27
C ILE A 618 -6.09 21.25 12.91
N VAL A 619 -5.01 20.52 13.19
CA VAL A 619 -4.92 19.09 12.92
C VAL A 619 -5.99 18.31 13.68
N GLU A 620 -6.13 18.57 15.00
CA GLU A 620 -7.11 17.90 15.84
C GLU A 620 -8.55 18.20 15.40
N MET A 621 -8.88 19.46 15.14
CA MET A 621 -10.23 19.88 14.73
C MET A 621 -10.62 19.35 13.34
N ILE A 622 -9.66 19.00 12.50
CA ILE A 622 -9.92 18.37 11.20
C ILE A 622 -10.04 16.84 11.35
N PHE A 623 -9.12 16.19 12.06
CA PHE A 623 -9.10 14.73 12.08
C PHE A 623 -10.00 14.09 13.15
N PHE A 624 -10.28 14.74 14.28
CA PHE A 624 -11.15 14.13 15.30
C PHE A 624 -12.61 13.96 14.84
N PRO A 625 -13.23 14.87 14.07
CA PRO A 625 -14.51 14.61 13.42
C PRO A 625 -14.48 13.41 12.46
N ILE A 626 -13.36 13.17 11.76
CA ILE A 626 -13.18 11.97 10.91
C ILE A 626 -13.14 10.70 11.76
N VAL A 627 -12.38 10.72 12.86
CA VAL A 627 -12.34 9.60 13.83
C VAL A 627 -13.74 9.33 14.39
N ASN A 628 -14.49 10.37 14.72
CA ASN A 628 -15.85 10.27 15.22
C ASN A 628 -16.79 9.61 14.20
N GLU A 629 -16.68 9.98 12.92
CA GLU A 629 -17.47 9.36 11.85
C GLU A 629 -17.01 7.92 11.58
N ALA A 630 -15.71 7.63 11.60
CA ALA A 630 -15.18 6.28 11.52
C ALA A 630 -15.70 5.38 12.66
N CYS A 631 -15.85 5.93 13.87
CA CYS A 631 -16.49 5.24 15.00
C CYS A 631 -17.98 4.94 14.74
N ARG A 632 -18.73 5.85 14.09
CA ARG A 632 -20.12 5.57 13.66
C ARG A 632 -20.17 4.46 12.62
N ILE A 633 -19.30 4.49 11.62
CA ILE A 633 -19.20 3.46 10.58
C ILE A 633 -18.98 2.07 11.19
N LEU A 634 -18.15 1.97 12.22
CA LEU A 634 -17.93 0.71 12.96
C LEU A 634 -19.16 0.32 13.81
N ALA A 635 -19.78 1.27 14.47
CA ALA A 635 -20.95 1.01 15.31
C ALA A 635 -22.16 0.55 14.51
N GLU A 636 -22.34 1.10 13.32
CA GLU A 636 -23.41 0.77 12.37
C GLU A 636 -23.12 -0.54 11.58
N GLY A 637 -21.92 -1.12 11.71
CA GLY A 637 -21.54 -2.34 11.00
C GLY A 637 -21.30 -2.15 9.50
N VAL A 638 -21.18 -0.90 9.03
CA VAL A 638 -20.83 -0.57 7.64
C VAL A 638 -19.43 -1.09 7.32
N ALA A 639 -18.47 -0.87 8.22
CA ALA A 639 -17.20 -1.58 8.19
C ALA A 639 -17.14 -2.61 9.32
N VAL A 640 -16.70 -3.82 9.00
CA VAL A 640 -16.62 -4.92 9.99
C VAL A 640 -15.36 -4.82 10.83
N LYS A 641 -14.26 -4.36 10.24
CA LYS A 641 -12.95 -4.27 10.89
C LYS A 641 -12.44 -2.83 10.89
N ALA A 642 -11.90 -2.40 12.01
CA ALA A 642 -11.25 -1.10 12.13
C ALA A 642 -10.06 -0.96 11.17
N SER A 643 -9.29 -2.05 10.95
CA SER A 643 -8.18 -2.09 9.99
C SER A 643 -8.60 -1.84 8.54
N ASP A 644 -9.85 -2.16 8.17
CA ASP A 644 -10.37 -1.85 6.83
C ASP A 644 -10.54 -0.33 6.66
N LEU A 645 -10.95 0.41 7.72
CA LEU A 645 -11.00 1.87 7.71
C LEU A 645 -9.60 2.50 7.70
N ASP A 646 -8.62 1.87 8.35
CA ASP A 646 -7.22 2.31 8.27
C ASP A 646 -6.72 2.22 6.83
N ILE A 647 -6.93 1.09 6.16
CA ILE A 647 -6.56 0.92 4.74
C ILE A 647 -7.35 1.87 3.84
N ALA A 648 -8.65 2.02 4.07
CA ALA A 648 -9.50 2.93 3.34
C ALA A 648 -9.02 4.38 3.46
N SER A 649 -8.65 4.83 4.67
CA SER A 649 -8.12 6.19 4.90
C SER A 649 -6.77 6.40 4.21
N VAL A 650 -5.86 5.41 4.30
CA VAL A 650 -4.53 5.51 3.67
C VAL A 650 -4.61 5.49 2.14
N LEU A 651 -5.37 4.58 1.56
CA LEU A 651 -5.41 4.39 0.10
C LEU A 651 -6.45 5.25 -0.61
N GLY A 652 -7.51 5.69 0.08
CA GLY A 652 -8.61 6.48 -0.49
C GLY A 652 -8.57 7.95 -0.13
N MET A 653 -8.06 8.30 1.06
CA MET A 653 -7.95 9.69 1.53
C MET A 653 -6.49 10.18 1.56
N GLU A 654 -5.53 9.33 1.19
CA GLU A 654 -4.10 9.64 1.26
C GLU A 654 -3.59 9.96 2.68
N PHE A 655 -4.27 9.41 3.72
CA PHE A 655 -3.82 9.54 5.10
C PHE A 655 -2.41 8.93 5.26
N PRO A 656 -1.49 9.56 6.01
CA PRO A 656 -0.11 9.10 6.07
C PRO A 656 0.03 7.67 6.60
N ALA A 657 0.52 6.75 5.78
CA ALA A 657 0.67 5.33 6.14
C ALA A 657 1.56 5.12 7.38
N TYR A 658 2.57 5.98 7.56
CA TYR A 658 3.47 5.94 8.73
C TYR A 658 2.78 6.35 10.05
N ARG A 659 1.50 6.73 10.00
CA ARG A 659 0.62 6.93 11.16
C ARG A 659 -0.33 5.75 11.39
N GLY A 660 -0.33 4.74 10.50
CA GLY A 660 -1.08 3.49 10.66
C GLY A 660 -2.55 3.53 10.28
N GLY A 661 -3.03 4.61 9.66
CA GLY A 661 -4.45 4.83 9.34
C GLY A 661 -5.21 5.54 10.46
N ILE A 662 -6.45 5.91 10.17
CA ILE A 662 -7.22 6.85 11.01
C ILE A 662 -7.58 6.30 12.40
N ILE A 663 -7.96 5.02 12.48
CA ILE A 663 -8.33 4.39 13.78
C ILE A 663 -7.07 4.00 14.56
N PHE A 664 -6.04 3.48 13.90
CA PHE A 664 -4.78 3.16 14.54
C PHE A 664 -4.14 4.43 15.15
N TRP A 665 -4.09 5.51 14.39
CA TRP A 665 -3.63 6.81 14.87
C TRP A 665 -4.47 7.34 16.03
N ALA A 666 -5.79 7.25 15.94
CA ALA A 666 -6.67 7.66 17.03
C ALA A 666 -6.45 6.87 18.32
N ASN A 667 -6.12 5.58 18.20
CA ASN A 667 -5.77 4.75 19.35
C ASN A 667 -4.46 5.19 20.03
N SER A 668 -3.48 5.68 19.26
CA SER A 668 -2.23 6.20 19.84
C SER A 668 -2.43 7.49 20.62
N ILE A 669 -3.43 8.31 20.23
CA ILE A 669 -3.84 9.53 20.94
C ILE A 669 -4.68 9.21 22.17
N GLY A 670 -5.56 8.23 22.08
CA GLY A 670 -6.45 7.79 23.14
C GLY A 670 -7.89 8.29 23.02
N SER A 671 -8.84 7.38 23.18
CA SER A 671 -10.29 7.64 23.03
C SER A 671 -10.81 8.69 24.02
N THR A 672 -10.29 8.70 25.25
CA THR A 672 -10.69 9.65 26.30
C THR A 672 -10.35 11.09 25.92
N TYR A 673 -9.12 11.33 25.43
CA TYR A 673 -8.69 12.66 24.99
C TYR A 673 -9.51 13.16 23.80
N ILE A 674 -9.68 12.34 22.77
CA ILE A 674 -10.46 12.69 21.57
C ILE A 674 -11.91 13.02 21.96
N CYS A 675 -12.53 12.19 22.80
CA CYS A 675 -13.90 12.39 23.25
C CYS A 675 -14.07 13.68 24.06
N SER A 676 -13.12 14.01 24.96
CA SER A 676 -13.13 15.26 25.72
C SER A 676 -13.07 16.48 24.80
N LYS A 677 -12.10 16.51 23.88
CA LYS A 677 -11.96 17.61 22.90
C LYS A 677 -13.21 17.81 22.05
N LEU A 678 -13.79 16.73 21.54
CA LEU A 678 -15.02 16.80 20.75
C LEU A 678 -16.21 17.32 21.59
N LYS A 679 -16.33 16.94 22.87
CA LYS A 679 -17.35 17.47 23.78
C LYS A 679 -17.19 18.98 24.00
N ASP A 680 -15.97 19.43 24.27
CA ASP A 680 -15.67 20.84 24.49
C ASP A 680 -16.00 21.68 23.25
N TRP A 681 -15.61 21.19 22.05
CA TRP A 681 -15.95 21.87 20.80
C TRP A 681 -17.44 21.79 20.46
N SER A 682 -18.14 20.73 20.83
CA SER A 682 -19.59 20.65 20.58
C SER A 682 -20.37 21.68 21.38
N MET A 683 -19.91 22.02 22.60
CA MET A 683 -20.52 23.07 23.42
C MET A 683 -20.31 24.48 22.85
N THR A 684 -19.19 24.72 22.17
CA THR A 684 -18.81 26.03 21.67
C THR A 684 -19.08 26.23 20.16
N HIS A 685 -19.08 25.18 19.40
CA HIS A 685 -19.12 25.22 17.92
C HIS A 685 -20.26 24.39 17.32
N GLY A 686 -21.08 23.74 18.14
CA GLY A 686 -22.29 23.04 17.74
C GLY A 686 -22.15 21.54 17.48
N ASP A 687 -23.26 20.92 17.09
CA ASP A 687 -23.43 19.47 17.02
C ASP A 687 -22.53 18.75 15.97
N PHE A 688 -21.90 19.50 15.06
CA PHE A 688 -20.91 18.96 14.15
C PHE A 688 -19.80 18.19 14.88
N PHE A 689 -19.36 18.69 16.04
CA PHE A 689 -18.34 18.07 16.87
C PHE A 689 -18.87 17.05 17.88
N LYS A 690 -20.18 16.85 17.99
CA LYS A 690 -20.79 15.98 19.01
C LYS A 690 -20.28 14.54 18.91
N PRO A 691 -19.63 14.00 19.97
CA PRO A 691 -19.10 12.65 19.93
C PRO A 691 -20.23 11.61 19.83
N CYS A 692 -20.02 10.58 19.03
CA CYS A 692 -20.96 9.47 18.88
C CYS A 692 -20.98 8.57 20.12
N ALA A 693 -22.07 7.83 20.30
CA ALA A 693 -22.25 6.93 21.45
C ALA A 693 -21.13 5.89 21.57
N TYR A 694 -20.65 5.33 20.46
CA TYR A 694 -19.55 4.38 20.44
C TYR A 694 -18.24 4.98 20.99
N LEU A 695 -17.87 6.20 20.57
CA LEU A 695 -16.68 6.87 21.07
C LEU A 695 -16.82 7.23 22.57
N VAL A 696 -18.00 7.67 23.00
CA VAL A 696 -18.28 7.96 24.41
C VAL A 696 -18.16 6.70 25.27
N GLU A 697 -18.68 5.57 24.82
CA GLU A 697 -18.56 4.28 25.52
C GLU A 697 -17.09 3.85 25.65
N ARG A 698 -16.30 3.96 24.56
CA ARG A 698 -14.89 3.61 24.57
C ARG A 698 -14.07 4.52 25.49
N ALA A 699 -14.34 5.82 25.43
CA ALA A 699 -13.69 6.81 26.28
C ALA A 699 -13.98 6.56 27.77
N ALA A 700 -15.23 6.27 28.14
CA ALA A 700 -15.63 5.97 29.52
C ALA A 700 -14.93 4.73 30.11
N LYS A 701 -14.60 3.76 29.24
CA LYS A 701 -13.89 2.53 29.61
C LYS A 701 -12.36 2.64 29.50
N GLY A 702 -11.82 3.76 29.02
CA GLY A 702 -10.40 3.88 28.65
C GLY A 702 -9.97 2.83 27.61
N ALA A 703 -10.91 2.37 26.78
CA ALA A 703 -10.71 1.25 25.89
C ALA A 703 -10.28 1.69 24.48
N SER A 704 -9.54 0.80 23.79
CA SER A 704 -9.21 0.96 22.37
C SER A 704 -10.48 1.11 21.52
N LEU A 705 -10.42 1.91 20.46
CA LEU A 705 -11.48 2.05 19.45
C LEU A 705 -11.70 0.77 18.63
N VAL A 706 -10.77 -0.16 18.69
CA VAL A 706 -10.90 -1.51 18.11
C VAL A 706 -11.64 -2.39 19.11
N ARG A 707 -12.79 -2.97 18.74
CA ARG A 707 -13.34 -4.10 19.50
C ARG A 707 -12.34 -5.24 19.41
N HIS A 708 -11.82 -5.72 20.53
CA HIS A 708 -11.18 -7.01 20.58
C HIS A 708 -12.26 -8.10 20.31
N LEU A 709 -12.56 -8.33 19.05
CA LEU A 709 -12.89 -9.66 18.65
C LEU A 709 -11.62 -10.46 18.92
N ASN A 710 -11.72 -11.53 19.72
CA ASN A 710 -10.63 -12.45 20.07
C ASN A 710 -9.94 -13.09 18.84
N CYS A 711 -9.54 -12.32 17.85
CA CYS A 711 -9.16 -12.78 16.52
C CYS A 711 -7.73 -12.40 16.11
N PHE A 712 -6.99 -11.59 16.89
CA PHE A 712 -5.61 -11.30 16.49
C PHE A 712 -4.64 -12.42 16.83
N CYS A 713 -4.92 -13.25 17.85
CA CYS A 713 -4.13 -14.47 18.11
C CYS A 713 -4.48 -15.64 17.17
N SER A 714 -5.67 -15.66 16.56
CA SER A 714 -6.07 -16.74 15.63
C SER A 714 -5.73 -16.47 14.16
N VAL A 715 -5.40 -15.24 13.79
CA VAL A 715 -4.91 -14.91 12.42
C VAL A 715 -3.46 -15.37 12.21
N LEU A 716 -2.74 -15.65 13.29
CA LEU A 716 -1.39 -16.23 13.24
C LEU A 716 -1.36 -17.77 13.13
N HIS A 717 -2.52 -18.44 13.14
CA HIS A 717 -2.61 -19.84 12.71
C HIS A 717 -2.61 -19.87 11.17
N VAL A 718 -1.44 -19.80 10.58
CA VAL A 718 -1.13 -20.03 9.15
C VAL A 718 -1.40 -21.49 8.74
N GLU A 719 -2.08 -22.28 9.55
CA GLU A 719 -2.22 -23.71 9.34
C GLU A 719 -3.26 -24.14 8.29
N GLN A 720 -3.99 -23.22 7.67
CA GLN A 720 -4.95 -23.58 6.61
C GLN A 720 -4.95 -22.60 5.43
N MET A 721 -3.84 -22.48 4.74
CA MET A 721 -3.84 -21.93 3.38
C MET A 721 -3.33 -22.97 2.38
N GLU A 722 -4.23 -23.78 1.87
CA GLU A 722 -3.95 -24.78 0.82
C GLU A 722 -3.68 -24.22 -0.58
N LYS A 723 -3.41 -22.94 -0.75
CA LYS A 723 -3.00 -22.36 -2.05
C LYS A 723 -1.81 -21.42 -1.90
N PRO A 724 -0.58 -21.90 -2.12
CA PRO A 724 0.65 -21.12 -1.99
C PRO A 724 0.81 -19.97 -3.02
N LEU A 725 0.10 -20.03 -4.15
CA LEU A 725 0.30 -19.11 -5.27
C LEU A 725 -0.15 -17.66 -5.01
N LEU A 726 -1.24 -17.46 -4.25
CA LEU A 726 -1.83 -16.12 -4.05
C LEU A 726 -1.03 -15.20 -3.14
N VAL A 727 -0.28 -15.73 -2.17
CA VAL A 727 0.54 -14.91 -1.25
C VAL A 727 1.82 -14.44 -1.93
N PHE A 728 2.34 -15.22 -2.85
CA PHE A 728 3.57 -14.94 -3.56
C PHE A 728 3.39 -13.86 -4.64
N ASP A 729 2.34 -13.96 -5.44
CA ASP A 729 2.01 -12.96 -6.46
C ASP A 729 1.72 -11.59 -5.83
N MET A 730 1.15 -11.55 -4.61
CA MET A 730 0.93 -10.28 -3.90
C MET A 730 2.23 -9.66 -3.36
N LEU A 731 3.19 -10.44 -2.89
CA LEU A 731 4.49 -9.92 -2.47
C LEU A 731 5.29 -9.38 -3.67
N LEU A 732 5.26 -10.08 -4.79
CA LEU A 732 5.88 -9.61 -6.04
C LEU A 732 5.13 -8.43 -6.66
N LEU A 733 3.81 -8.36 -6.51
CA LEU A 733 2.99 -7.22 -6.93
C LEU A 733 3.26 -5.97 -6.09
N GLU A 734 3.54 -6.14 -4.80
CA GLU A 734 3.96 -5.04 -3.92
C GLU A 734 5.39 -4.59 -4.21
N LEU A 735 6.29 -5.52 -4.53
CA LEU A 735 7.70 -5.22 -4.81
C LEU A 735 7.97 -4.87 -6.28
N GLY A 736 7.23 -5.43 -7.24
CA GLY A 736 7.38 -5.17 -8.67
C GLY A 736 6.57 -3.97 -9.20
N GLY A 737 5.60 -3.48 -8.42
CA GLY A 737 4.91 -2.21 -8.67
C GLY A 737 5.64 -1.07 -7.98
N GLY A 738 6.83 -0.69 -8.49
CA GLY A 738 7.70 0.32 -7.91
C GLY A 738 7.10 1.72 -7.75
N THR A 739 6.11 1.84 -6.91
CA THR A 739 5.68 3.07 -6.25
C THR A 739 5.03 2.62 -4.95
N GLY A 740 5.88 2.28 -4.00
CA GLY A 740 5.48 2.02 -2.64
C GLY A 740 4.68 3.19 -2.08
N LEU A 741 4.10 2.98 -0.95
CA LEU A 741 3.36 3.91 -0.09
C LEU A 741 4.00 5.32 0.09
N TYR A 742 5.11 5.63 -0.59
CA TYR A 742 5.97 6.81 -0.34
C TYR A 742 6.29 7.68 -1.53
N THR A 743 5.81 7.38 -2.73
CA THR A 743 5.87 8.42 -3.75
C THR A 743 4.68 9.35 -3.53
N PRO A 744 4.88 10.62 -3.15
CA PRO A 744 3.85 11.60 -3.38
C PRO A 744 3.55 11.48 -4.88
N TYR A 745 2.30 11.21 -5.22
CA TYR A 745 1.84 11.28 -6.59
C TYR A 745 2.07 12.72 -7.06
N VAL A 746 3.27 12.99 -7.55
CA VAL A 746 3.51 14.18 -8.34
C VAL A 746 2.74 13.92 -9.62
N PHE A 747 1.51 14.43 -9.66
CA PHE A 747 0.78 14.63 -10.88
C PHE A 747 1.57 15.63 -11.72
N GLY A 748 2.48 15.11 -12.54
CA GLY A 748 2.96 15.83 -13.69
C GLY A 748 1.90 15.67 -14.78
N HIS A 749 1.56 16.77 -15.38
CA HIS A 749 0.60 17.12 -16.42
C HIS A 749 0.06 15.99 -17.29
#